data_ae4698872b36f756cbe941cd3832c30c
#
_entry.id   ae4698872b36f756cbe941cd3832c30c
#
_cell.length_a   1.000
_cell.length_b   1.000
_cell.length_c   1.000
_cell.angle_alpha   90.00
_cell.angle_beta   90.00
_cell.angle_gamma   90.00
#
_symmetry.space_group_name_H-M   'P 1'
#
loop_
_entity.id
_entity.type
_entity.pdbx_description
1 polymer ?
#
loop_
_entity_poly.entity_id
_entity_poly.type
_entity_poly.pdbx_seq_one_letter_code
_entity_poly.pdbx_strand_id
1 'polypeptide(L)'
;MIAQELEVSLHMAFVEARQARHEFITVEHLLLALLDNPSAADVLRACVVNIDDLRKTLTNFIGDNTPTVPGAAEVDTQPTLGFQRVIQRAIMHVQSASNGKKEVTGANVLVAIFGEKDSHAVYYLHQQGVTRLDVVNFISHGVRKDQQIDAQKSSEGAEDAPAAEGQQKESALDQFTQNLNKLATEGKIDPLIGREGEVERVIQTLCRRRKNNPLLVGEAGVGKTAIAEGLAWRITQGEVPEVLQNAIVYSLDLGALLAGTKYRGDFEQRLKAVLKQLKDNPNGILFIDEIHTIIGAGSASGGTLDASNLLKPALSNGQLKCIGATTFTEFRGVFEKDHALSRRFQKIDVNEPTVEQTIQILRGLKSRFEEHHGVKYSASALTSAAELAARFINDRHLPDKAIDVIDEAGAAQRILPKSKQKKTIGKAEIEDIISKIARIPPQTVNQDDRSKLQTIDRDLKNVVFGQDPALEALGSAIKVARAGLGKTDKPIGSFLFSGPTGVGKTEAAKQLAFIMGIELIRFDMSEYMERHAVSRLIGAPPGYVGFDQGGLLTEAITKKPHAVLLLDEIEKAHPDIFNILLQVMDHGTLTDNNGRKADFRNVIIVMTTNAGAESLQKRTIGFTEKKEAGDEMADIKRMFTPEFRNRLDAIISFRALDEEIILRVVDKFLMELEEQLHEKKVDAIFTEKLRTFLAKKGFDPLMGARPMSRLIQDMIRKALADELLFGRLVSGGKVTVDLEENDLIKLDFSEGDTAPPAAAQETVEVE
;
A
#
# COMPACT_ATOMS: atom_id res chain seq x y z
N MET A 1 -23.11 18.05 4.40
CA MET A 1 -24.50 18.57 4.31
C MET A 1 -24.53 19.69 3.27
N ILE A 2 -25.69 19.92 2.64
CA ILE A 2 -25.88 21.06 1.74
C ILE A 2 -26.15 22.29 2.62
N ALA A 3 -25.54 23.43 2.32
CA ALA A 3 -25.80 24.68 3.06
C ALA A 3 -27.24 25.17 2.79
N GLN A 4 -27.90 25.70 3.81
CA GLN A 4 -29.29 26.15 3.73
C GLN A 4 -29.51 27.17 2.60
N GLU A 5 -28.56 28.06 2.39
CA GLU A 5 -28.61 29.08 1.31
C GLU A 5 -28.58 28.42 -0.10
N LEU A 6 -27.85 27.32 -0.25
CA LEU A 6 -27.80 26.56 -1.51
C LEU A 6 -29.09 25.78 -1.75
N GLU A 7 -29.67 25.20 -0.69
CA GLU A 7 -30.94 24.49 -0.77
C GLU A 7 -32.08 25.44 -1.24
N VAL A 8 -32.10 26.66 -0.72
CA VAL A 8 -33.04 27.71 -1.19
C VAL A 8 -32.81 28.03 -2.67
N SER A 9 -31.56 28.22 -3.09
CA SER A 9 -31.24 28.52 -4.50
C SER A 9 -31.64 27.40 -5.45
N LEU A 10 -31.42 26.15 -5.06
CA LEU A 10 -31.84 24.97 -5.83
C LEU A 10 -33.37 24.91 -5.93
N HIS A 11 -34.08 25.14 -4.83
CA HIS A 11 -35.53 25.17 -4.83
C HIS A 11 -36.07 26.28 -5.74
N MET A 12 -35.47 27.49 -5.68
CA MET A 12 -35.86 28.60 -6.58
C MET A 12 -35.66 28.25 -8.04
N ALA A 13 -34.54 27.60 -8.43
CA ALA A 13 -34.31 27.15 -9.81
C ALA A 13 -35.43 26.21 -10.30
N PHE A 14 -35.90 25.31 -9.43
CA PHE A 14 -37.04 24.41 -9.77
C PHE A 14 -38.35 25.16 -9.88
N VAL A 15 -38.63 26.12 -8.99
CA VAL A 15 -39.86 26.92 -9.02
C VAL A 15 -39.93 27.78 -10.27
N GLU A 16 -38.84 28.47 -10.62
CA GLU A 16 -38.75 29.31 -11.82
C GLU A 16 -38.90 28.48 -13.11
N ALA A 17 -38.22 27.35 -13.23
CA ALA A 17 -38.36 26.45 -14.36
C ALA A 17 -39.78 25.91 -14.51
N ARG A 18 -40.46 25.59 -13.40
CA ARG A 18 -41.86 25.14 -13.37
C ARG A 18 -42.84 26.25 -13.74
N GLN A 19 -42.62 27.47 -13.22
CA GLN A 19 -43.43 28.65 -13.56
C GLN A 19 -43.33 29.02 -15.03
N ALA A 20 -42.10 28.93 -15.61
CA ALA A 20 -41.86 29.12 -17.04
C ALA A 20 -42.33 27.92 -17.90
N ARG A 21 -42.85 26.85 -17.26
CA ARG A 21 -43.33 25.61 -17.90
C ARG A 21 -42.26 24.87 -18.71
N HIS A 22 -40.99 24.94 -18.29
CA HIS A 22 -39.94 24.22 -18.95
C HIS A 22 -39.98 22.72 -18.62
N GLU A 23 -39.79 21.89 -19.67
CA GLU A 23 -39.73 20.44 -19.52
C GLU A 23 -38.51 19.99 -18.72
N PHE A 24 -37.38 20.69 -18.89
CA PHE A 24 -36.12 20.35 -18.25
C PHE A 24 -35.55 21.52 -17.48
N ILE A 25 -34.89 21.19 -16.31
CA ILE A 25 -34.04 22.12 -15.61
C ILE A 25 -32.56 21.85 -16.00
N THR A 26 -31.89 22.87 -16.52
CA THR A 26 -30.53 22.79 -17.08
C THR A 26 -29.49 23.46 -16.18
N VAL A 27 -28.22 23.36 -16.55
CA VAL A 27 -27.12 24.03 -15.84
C VAL A 27 -27.24 25.56 -15.89
N GLU A 28 -27.85 26.08 -16.93
CA GLU A 28 -28.12 27.53 -17.12
C GLU A 28 -29.15 28.03 -16.09
N HIS A 29 -30.20 27.24 -15.81
CA HIS A 29 -31.14 27.55 -14.71
C HIS A 29 -30.43 27.54 -13.35
N LEU A 30 -29.52 26.58 -13.15
CA LEU A 30 -28.72 26.52 -11.91
C LEU A 30 -27.85 27.77 -11.77
N LEU A 31 -27.13 28.15 -12.83
CA LEU A 31 -26.30 29.36 -12.79
C LEU A 31 -27.13 30.61 -12.54
N LEU A 32 -28.33 30.74 -13.16
CA LEU A 32 -29.24 31.85 -12.96
C LEU A 32 -29.65 31.96 -11.48
N ALA A 33 -30.04 30.86 -10.84
CA ALA A 33 -30.41 30.84 -9.42
C ALA A 33 -29.19 31.11 -8.49
N LEU A 34 -27.98 30.74 -8.91
CA LEU A 34 -26.77 31.04 -8.16
C LEU A 34 -26.37 32.52 -8.20
N LEU A 35 -26.87 33.33 -9.14
CA LEU A 35 -26.65 34.77 -9.16
C LEU A 35 -27.24 35.46 -7.93
N ASP A 36 -28.29 34.88 -7.34
CA ASP A 36 -28.95 35.36 -6.13
C ASP A 36 -28.46 34.69 -4.84
N ASN A 37 -27.60 33.66 -4.99
CA ASN A 37 -26.98 32.99 -3.87
C ASN A 37 -25.84 33.88 -3.26
N PRO A 38 -25.86 34.19 -1.96
CA PRO A 38 -24.86 35.10 -1.36
C PRO A 38 -23.42 34.65 -1.61
N SER A 39 -23.13 33.38 -1.34
CA SER A 39 -21.76 32.85 -1.47
C SER A 39 -21.27 32.79 -2.92
N ALA A 40 -22.14 32.52 -3.90
CA ALA A 40 -21.78 32.49 -5.31
C ALA A 40 -21.70 33.92 -5.91
N ALA A 41 -22.63 34.80 -5.54
CA ALA A 41 -22.65 36.22 -5.97
C ALA A 41 -21.40 36.97 -5.51
N ASP A 42 -20.92 36.72 -4.29
CA ASP A 42 -19.71 37.35 -3.77
C ASP A 42 -18.46 36.91 -4.57
N VAL A 43 -18.39 35.63 -4.96
CA VAL A 43 -17.32 35.13 -5.83
C VAL A 43 -17.37 35.76 -7.23
N LEU A 44 -18.56 35.86 -7.81
CA LEU A 44 -18.74 36.48 -9.14
C LEU A 44 -18.39 37.98 -9.12
N ARG A 45 -18.78 38.72 -8.08
CA ARG A 45 -18.37 40.12 -7.92
C ARG A 45 -16.86 40.27 -7.77
N ALA A 46 -16.23 39.40 -7.00
CA ALA A 46 -14.78 39.40 -6.84
C ALA A 46 -14.02 39.08 -8.14
N CYS A 47 -14.67 38.34 -9.05
CA CYS A 47 -14.17 38.07 -10.40
C CYS A 47 -14.53 39.16 -11.44
N VAL A 48 -15.08 40.30 -11.00
CA VAL A 48 -15.46 41.47 -11.85
C VAL A 48 -16.52 41.11 -12.89
N VAL A 49 -17.48 40.25 -12.54
CA VAL A 49 -18.63 39.89 -13.41
C VAL A 49 -19.72 40.93 -13.32
N ASN A 50 -20.26 41.34 -14.49
CA ASN A 50 -21.49 42.09 -14.54
C ASN A 50 -22.70 41.16 -14.38
N ILE A 51 -23.19 41.03 -13.10
CA ILE A 51 -24.25 40.11 -12.74
C ILE A 51 -25.55 40.40 -13.50
N ASP A 52 -25.88 41.70 -13.71
CA ASP A 52 -27.09 42.10 -14.40
C ASP A 52 -27.11 41.75 -15.90
N ASP A 53 -25.96 41.87 -16.54
CA ASP A 53 -25.78 41.51 -17.95
C ASP A 53 -25.80 39.97 -18.11
N LEU A 54 -25.12 39.24 -17.23
CA LEU A 54 -25.13 37.77 -17.21
C LEU A 54 -26.55 37.24 -16.96
N ARG A 55 -27.30 37.86 -16.04
CA ARG A 55 -28.71 37.52 -15.78
C ARG A 55 -29.57 37.66 -17.01
N LYS A 56 -29.50 38.81 -17.70
CA LYS A 56 -30.26 39.05 -18.97
C LYS A 56 -29.92 38.01 -20.02
N THR A 57 -28.64 37.74 -20.21
CA THR A 57 -28.17 36.77 -21.20
C THR A 57 -28.66 35.37 -20.94
N LEU A 58 -28.58 34.91 -19.65
CA LEU A 58 -29.08 33.61 -19.25
C LEU A 58 -30.60 33.50 -19.38
N THR A 59 -31.35 34.55 -18.97
CA THR A 59 -32.83 34.53 -19.06
C THR A 59 -33.28 34.45 -20.51
N ASN A 60 -32.68 35.24 -21.41
CA ASN A 60 -32.99 35.16 -22.84
C ASN A 60 -32.65 33.77 -23.41
N PHE A 61 -31.45 33.25 -23.10
CA PHE A 61 -31.04 31.95 -23.60
C PHE A 61 -31.96 30.82 -23.12
N ILE A 62 -32.35 30.82 -21.86
CA ILE A 62 -33.27 29.82 -21.26
C ILE A 62 -34.63 29.90 -21.96
N GLY A 63 -35.17 31.13 -22.16
CA GLY A 63 -36.47 31.32 -22.83
C GLY A 63 -36.48 30.86 -24.26
N ASP A 64 -35.39 31.07 -25.02
CA ASP A 64 -35.31 30.74 -26.45
C ASP A 64 -34.99 29.25 -26.70
N ASN A 65 -34.27 28.60 -25.79
CA ASN A 65 -33.70 27.27 -26.07
C ASN A 65 -34.24 26.14 -25.18
N THR A 66 -35.06 26.44 -24.19
CA THR A 66 -35.65 25.38 -23.32
C THR A 66 -37.06 25.02 -23.81
N PRO A 67 -37.31 23.72 -24.10
CA PRO A 67 -38.65 23.27 -24.51
C PRO A 67 -39.70 23.57 -23.44
N THR A 68 -40.85 24.12 -23.86
CA THR A 68 -41.98 24.40 -22.97
C THR A 68 -43.10 23.38 -23.18
N VAL A 69 -43.75 22.93 -22.10
CA VAL A 69 -44.84 21.98 -22.16
C VAL A 69 -46.19 22.72 -22.42
N PRO A 70 -46.89 22.49 -23.54
CA PRO A 70 -48.19 23.09 -23.81
C PRO A 70 -49.27 22.43 -22.97
N GLY A 71 -50.24 23.21 -22.46
CA GLY A 71 -51.43 22.69 -21.76
C GLY A 71 -51.62 23.32 -20.35
N ALA A 72 -52.75 22.99 -19.68
CA ALA A 72 -53.14 23.56 -18.38
C ALA A 72 -52.75 22.66 -17.16
N ALA A 73 -52.15 21.48 -17.38
CA ALA A 73 -51.74 20.57 -16.33
C ALA A 73 -50.43 21.03 -15.62
N GLU A 74 -50.25 20.61 -14.40
CA GLU A 74 -48.96 20.84 -13.68
C GLU A 74 -47.79 20.18 -14.45
N VAL A 75 -46.70 20.92 -14.63
CA VAL A 75 -45.50 20.45 -15.35
C VAL A 75 -44.55 19.80 -14.36
N ASP A 76 -44.24 18.53 -14.58
CA ASP A 76 -43.20 17.81 -13.84
C ASP A 76 -41.84 18.05 -14.51
N THR A 77 -41.15 19.13 -14.10
CA THR A 77 -39.86 19.53 -14.66
C THR A 77 -38.75 18.58 -14.22
N GLN A 78 -38.05 17.96 -15.16
CA GLN A 78 -37.03 16.93 -14.89
C GLN A 78 -35.61 17.56 -14.94
N PRO A 79 -34.71 17.21 -13.97
CA PRO A 79 -33.33 17.69 -14.03
C PRO A 79 -32.54 16.98 -15.11
N THR A 80 -31.80 17.73 -15.93
CA THR A 80 -30.90 17.19 -16.94
C THR A 80 -29.71 16.45 -16.30
N LEU A 81 -29.08 15.53 -17.03
CA LEU A 81 -27.87 14.84 -16.59
C LEU A 81 -26.74 15.79 -16.24
N GLY A 82 -26.61 16.92 -16.97
CA GLY A 82 -25.61 17.97 -16.68
C GLY A 82 -25.85 18.61 -15.30
N PHE A 83 -27.11 18.96 -15.00
CA PHE A 83 -27.51 19.50 -13.72
C PHE A 83 -27.16 18.54 -12.56
N GLN A 84 -27.51 17.24 -12.70
CA GLN A 84 -27.24 16.23 -11.68
C GLN A 84 -25.73 16.04 -11.48
N ARG A 85 -24.93 15.97 -12.56
CA ARG A 85 -23.47 15.84 -12.49
C ARG A 85 -22.80 17.00 -11.79
N VAL A 86 -23.26 18.23 -12.01
CA VAL A 86 -22.71 19.41 -11.34
C VAL A 86 -22.92 19.31 -9.84
N ILE A 87 -24.11 18.98 -9.38
CA ILE A 87 -24.41 18.83 -7.94
C ILE A 87 -23.57 17.69 -7.32
N GLN A 88 -23.52 16.53 -7.96
CA GLN A 88 -22.72 15.40 -7.48
C GLN A 88 -21.25 15.75 -7.39
N ARG A 89 -20.69 16.45 -8.39
CA ARG A 89 -19.31 16.90 -8.43
C ARG A 89 -19.01 17.87 -7.30
N ALA A 90 -19.91 18.81 -7.02
CA ALA A 90 -19.76 19.74 -5.91
C ALA A 90 -19.72 19.02 -4.56
N ILE A 91 -20.59 18.03 -4.35
CA ILE A 91 -20.61 17.22 -3.14
C ILE A 91 -19.30 16.42 -2.98
N MET A 92 -18.85 15.74 -4.04
CA MET A 92 -17.61 14.96 -4.04
C MET A 92 -16.38 15.84 -3.76
N HIS A 93 -16.29 17.03 -4.36
CA HIS A 93 -15.20 17.96 -4.09
C HIS A 93 -15.11 18.40 -2.62
N VAL A 94 -16.23 18.65 -1.98
CA VAL A 94 -16.25 19.04 -0.56
C VAL A 94 -15.92 17.85 0.34
N GLN A 95 -16.35 16.64 0.00
CA GLN A 95 -16.04 15.41 0.75
C GLN A 95 -14.57 15.01 0.65
N SER A 96 -13.94 15.16 -0.52
CA SER A 96 -12.53 14.81 -0.74
C SER A 96 -11.53 15.84 -0.19
N ALA A 97 -11.94 17.08 0.01
CA ALA A 97 -11.03 18.19 0.35
C ALA A 97 -10.89 18.46 1.87
N SER A 98 -11.53 17.71 2.79
CA SER A 98 -11.47 18.08 4.21
C SER A 98 -11.54 16.96 5.24
N ASN A 99 -10.62 17.02 6.18
CA ASN A 99 -10.71 16.45 7.53
C ASN A 99 -11.66 17.34 8.38
N GLY A 100 -12.97 17.23 8.19
CA GLY A 100 -13.97 17.93 9.02
C GLY A 100 -15.26 18.29 8.26
N LYS A 101 -16.37 18.35 8.98
CA LYS A 101 -17.71 18.69 8.48
C LYS A 101 -17.70 20.04 7.75
N LYS A 102 -17.68 20.03 6.41
CA LYS A 102 -17.93 21.23 5.60
C LYS A 102 -19.22 21.04 4.83
N GLU A 103 -19.99 22.12 4.78
CA GLU A 103 -21.22 22.20 4.01
C GLU A 103 -20.91 22.59 2.57
N VAL A 104 -21.70 22.07 1.64
CA VAL A 104 -21.60 22.43 0.21
C VAL A 104 -22.29 23.76 0.02
N THR A 105 -21.54 24.78 -0.39
CA THR A 105 -22.02 26.15 -0.61
C THR A 105 -22.28 26.44 -2.09
N GLY A 106 -22.96 27.57 -2.41
CA GLY A 106 -23.14 28.04 -3.78
C GLY A 106 -21.84 28.26 -4.54
N ALA A 107 -20.79 28.70 -3.83
CA ALA A 107 -19.45 28.87 -4.38
C ALA A 107 -18.84 27.52 -4.86
N ASN A 108 -19.07 26.42 -4.13
CA ASN A 108 -18.61 25.08 -4.54
C ASN A 108 -19.31 24.59 -5.80
N VAL A 109 -20.63 24.88 -5.91
CA VAL A 109 -21.43 24.56 -7.10
C VAL A 109 -20.97 25.38 -8.30
N LEU A 110 -20.64 26.65 -8.11
CA LEU A 110 -20.09 27.51 -9.17
C LEU A 110 -18.78 26.94 -9.73
N VAL A 111 -17.86 26.44 -8.89
CA VAL A 111 -16.65 25.74 -9.33
C VAL A 111 -16.98 24.46 -10.13
N ALA A 112 -18.01 23.72 -9.70
CA ALA A 112 -18.40 22.48 -10.34
C ALA A 112 -19.04 22.70 -11.72
N ILE A 113 -19.71 23.84 -11.97
CA ILE A 113 -20.28 24.23 -13.27
C ILE A 113 -19.22 24.26 -14.37
N PHE A 114 -18.02 24.77 -14.09
CA PHE A 114 -16.91 24.78 -15.05
C PHE A 114 -16.43 23.38 -15.50
N GLY A 115 -16.92 22.34 -14.87
CA GLY A 115 -16.66 20.96 -15.30
C GLY A 115 -17.54 20.49 -16.47
N GLU A 116 -18.62 21.21 -16.78
CA GLU A 116 -19.51 20.93 -17.93
C GLU A 116 -19.13 21.85 -19.09
N LYS A 117 -18.02 21.49 -19.77
CA LYS A 117 -17.40 22.32 -20.81
C LYS A 117 -18.32 22.66 -21.99
N ASP A 118 -19.32 21.82 -22.25
CA ASP A 118 -20.25 21.95 -23.35
C ASP A 118 -21.53 22.75 -22.96
N SER A 119 -21.62 23.24 -21.71
CA SER A 119 -22.75 24.05 -21.23
C SER A 119 -22.58 25.52 -21.64
N HIS A 120 -23.69 26.13 -22.06
CA HIS A 120 -23.73 27.56 -22.35
C HIS A 120 -23.53 28.40 -21.05
N ALA A 121 -23.81 27.87 -19.89
CA ALA A 121 -23.47 28.51 -18.62
C ALA A 121 -21.97 28.81 -18.53
N VAL A 122 -21.10 27.84 -18.87
CA VAL A 122 -19.65 28.01 -18.91
C VAL A 122 -19.23 28.99 -20.00
N TYR A 123 -19.85 28.94 -21.17
CA TYR A 123 -19.58 29.86 -22.26
C TYR A 123 -19.82 31.31 -21.83
N TYR A 124 -20.95 31.60 -21.20
CA TYR A 124 -21.27 32.97 -20.76
C TYR A 124 -20.35 33.46 -19.63
N LEU A 125 -19.96 32.58 -18.72
CA LEU A 125 -18.95 32.91 -17.69
C LEU A 125 -17.59 33.24 -18.34
N HIS A 126 -17.18 32.51 -19.36
CA HIS A 126 -15.95 32.84 -20.13
C HIS A 126 -16.07 34.11 -20.94
N GLN A 127 -17.24 34.45 -21.50
CA GLN A 127 -17.50 35.68 -22.21
C GLN A 127 -17.37 36.88 -21.26
N GLN A 128 -17.76 36.75 -19.99
CA GLN A 128 -17.52 37.73 -18.92
C GLN A 128 -16.08 37.70 -18.41
N GLY A 129 -15.20 36.93 -19.05
CA GLY A 129 -13.79 36.82 -18.70
C GLY A 129 -13.49 36.01 -17.45
N VAL A 130 -14.43 35.26 -16.89
CA VAL A 130 -14.21 34.46 -15.66
C VAL A 130 -13.73 33.06 -16.01
N THR A 131 -12.66 32.63 -15.38
CA THR A 131 -12.13 31.27 -15.50
C THR A 131 -12.34 30.49 -14.19
N ARG A 132 -12.33 29.17 -14.29
CA ARG A 132 -12.38 28.31 -13.10
C ARG A 132 -11.31 28.65 -12.08
N LEU A 133 -10.13 29.06 -12.55
CA LEU A 133 -8.99 29.40 -11.68
C LEU A 133 -9.27 30.66 -10.86
N ASP A 134 -9.89 31.67 -11.48
CA ASP A 134 -10.26 32.92 -10.79
C ASP A 134 -11.20 32.63 -9.60
N VAL A 135 -12.21 31.77 -9.86
CA VAL A 135 -13.18 31.35 -8.85
C VAL A 135 -12.50 30.55 -7.72
N VAL A 136 -11.62 29.61 -8.05
CA VAL A 136 -10.89 28.80 -7.07
C VAL A 136 -9.92 29.64 -6.24
N ASN A 137 -9.18 30.58 -6.87
CA ASN A 137 -8.25 31.48 -6.19
C ASN A 137 -8.97 32.37 -5.17
N PHE A 138 -10.14 32.89 -5.53
CA PHE A 138 -10.91 33.69 -4.58
C PHE A 138 -11.43 32.84 -3.40
N ILE A 139 -11.96 31.64 -3.65
CA ILE A 139 -12.47 30.76 -2.59
C ILE A 139 -11.35 30.29 -1.65
N SER A 140 -10.15 29.99 -2.19
CA SER A 140 -9.04 29.42 -1.40
C SER A 140 -8.15 30.48 -0.74
N HIS A 141 -7.95 31.62 -1.40
CA HIS A 141 -6.97 32.63 -1.00
C HIS A 141 -7.54 34.05 -0.80
N GLY A 142 -8.82 34.27 -1.12
CA GLY A 142 -9.46 35.58 -1.03
C GLY A 142 -8.96 36.62 -2.04
N VAL A 143 -8.20 36.20 -3.07
CA VAL A 143 -7.56 37.09 -4.04
C VAL A 143 -8.58 37.53 -5.09
N ARG A 144 -8.82 38.84 -5.20
CA ARG A 144 -9.73 39.44 -6.19
C ARG A 144 -9.03 39.60 -7.53
N LYS A 145 -9.79 39.52 -8.62
CA LYS A 145 -9.26 39.61 -9.99
C LYS A 145 -8.71 41.00 -10.35
N ASP A 146 -9.29 42.06 -9.81
CA ASP A 146 -8.80 43.44 -9.95
C ASP A 146 -7.36 43.58 -9.43
N GLN A 147 -7.00 42.95 -8.33
CA GLN A 147 -5.64 42.95 -7.77
C GLN A 147 -4.65 42.18 -8.64
N GLN A 148 -5.10 41.19 -9.41
CA GLN A 148 -4.26 40.45 -10.35
C GLN A 148 -4.02 41.25 -11.66
N ILE A 149 -4.99 42.06 -12.11
CA ILE A 149 -4.87 42.88 -13.32
C ILE A 149 -3.90 44.04 -13.06
N ASP A 150 -3.88 44.63 -11.86
CA ASP A 150 -2.93 45.67 -11.50
C ASP A 150 -1.51 45.13 -11.32
N ALA A 151 -1.33 43.89 -10.90
CA ALA A 151 -0.05 43.22 -10.87
C ALA A 151 0.46 42.82 -12.27
N GLN A 152 -0.43 42.55 -13.24
CA GLN A 152 -0.06 42.24 -14.63
C GLN A 152 0.15 43.53 -15.48
N LYS A 153 -0.58 44.59 -15.21
CA LYS A 153 -0.35 45.89 -15.89
C LYS A 153 0.96 46.56 -15.52
N SER A 154 1.52 46.24 -14.37
CA SER A 154 2.86 46.67 -13.97
C SER A 154 3.99 45.86 -14.63
N SER A 155 3.69 44.78 -15.35
CA SER A 155 4.66 43.93 -16.07
C SER A 155 4.67 44.08 -17.59
N GLU A 156 3.68 44.75 -18.21
CA GLU A 156 3.59 44.93 -19.69
C GLU A 156 3.92 46.34 -20.18
N GLY A 157 4.35 47.25 -19.30
CA GLY A 157 4.60 48.65 -19.62
C GLY A 157 6.03 49.15 -19.43
N ALA A 158 7.04 48.34 -19.74
CA ALA A 158 8.46 48.76 -19.64
C ALA A 158 9.31 48.22 -20.80
N GLU A 159 9.02 48.69 -22.01
CA GLU A 159 10.03 48.82 -23.05
C GLU A 159 10.32 50.32 -23.22
N ASP A 160 11.62 50.68 -23.13
CA ASP A 160 12.25 51.99 -23.26
C ASP A 160 12.20 52.98 -22.06
N ALA A 161 13.12 52.75 -21.09
CA ALA A 161 13.82 53.83 -20.41
C ALA A 161 15.14 53.30 -19.78
N PRO A 162 16.23 54.06 -19.75
CA PRO A 162 17.59 53.55 -19.53
C PRO A 162 17.89 53.25 -18.07
N ALA A 163 18.74 52.24 -17.93
CA ALA A 163 19.30 51.63 -16.73
C ALA A 163 19.39 52.50 -15.46
N ALA A 164 18.73 52.03 -14.41
CA ALA A 164 19.17 52.21 -13.04
C ALA A 164 19.74 50.85 -12.55
N GLU A 165 21.01 50.83 -12.22
CA GLU A 165 21.76 49.71 -11.66
C GLU A 165 21.14 49.24 -10.33
N GLY A 166 20.89 47.92 -10.22
CA GLY A 166 20.72 47.31 -8.91
C GLY A 166 19.57 46.34 -8.68
N GLN A 167 19.16 45.54 -9.68
CA GLN A 167 18.49 44.25 -9.40
C GLN A 167 18.99 43.23 -10.42
N GLN A 168 19.82 42.27 -9.93
CA GLN A 168 20.25 41.11 -10.72
C GLN A 168 18.99 40.31 -11.10
N LYS A 169 18.63 40.30 -12.39
CA LYS A 169 17.68 39.33 -12.94
C LYS A 169 18.23 37.96 -12.60
N GLU A 170 17.57 37.24 -11.71
CA GLU A 170 17.91 35.84 -11.41
C GLU A 170 18.01 35.07 -12.73
N SER A 171 19.14 34.39 -12.91
CA SER A 171 19.39 33.66 -14.16
C SER A 171 18.44 32.45 -14.23
N ALA A 172 18.09 31.97 -15.41
CA ALA A 172 17.26 30.79 -15.57
C ALA A 172 17.91 29.55 -14.91
N LEU A 173 19.24 29.52 -14.79
CA LEU A 173 19.97 28.52 -14.03
C LEU A 173 19.66 28.63 -12.52
N ASP A 174 19.64 29.84 -11.95
CA ASP A 174 19.35 30.03 -10.53
C ASP A 174 17.88 29.71 -10.19
N GLN A 175 16.95 29.92 -11.12
CA GLN A 175 15.53 29.67 -10.93
C GLN A 175 15.15 28.16 -11.05
N PHE A 176 15.80 27.43 -11.96
CA PHE A 176 15.39 26.06 -12.31
C PHE A 176 16.46 25.01 -12.05
N THR A 177 17.60 25.38 -11.47
CA THR A 177 18.66 24.44 -11.08
C THR A 177 19.25 24.79 -9.72
N GLN A 178 19.77 23.77 -9.05
CA GLN A 178 20.56 23.92 -7.83
C GLN A 178 22.04 23.73 -8.14
N ASN A 179 22.86 24.69 -7.75
CA ASN A 179 24.31 24.58 -7.89
C ASN A 179 24.89 23.70 -6.78
N LEU A 180 25.25 22.45 -7.12
CA LEU A 180 25.77 21.49 -6.17
C LEU A 180 27.13 21.85 -5.62
N ASN A 181 28.01 22.54 -6.39
CA ASN A 181 29.30 23.00 -5.87
C ASN A 181 29.12 24.05 -4.77
N LYS A 182 28.15 24.95 -4.89
CA LYS A 182 27.81 25.92 -3.86
C LYS A 182 27.30 25.24 -2.60
N LEU A 183 26.41 24.27 -2.74
CA LEU A 183 25.92 23.46 -1.61
C LEU A 183 27.05 22.68 -0.94
N ALA A 184 28.03 22.18 -1.73
CA ALA A 184 29.20 21.51 -1.18
C ALA A 184 30.07 22.45 -0.34
N THR A 185 30.32 23.67 -0.81
CA THR A 185 31.11 24.68 -0.04
C THR A 185 30.37 25.16 1.19
N GLU A 186 29.05 25.23 1.16
CA GLU A 186 28.21 25.54 2.34
C GLU A 186 28.09 24.36 3.33
N GLY A 187 28.70 23.22 3.03
CA GLY A 187 28.63 22.03 3.88
C GLY A 187 27.25 21.36 3.93
N LYS A 188 26.37 21.63 2.97
CA LYS A 188 25.01 21.08 2.91
C LYS A 188 24.90 19.72 2.20
N ILE A 189 25.98 19.27 1.54
CA ILE A 189 26.06 17.96 0.88
C ILE A 189 26.64 16.94 1.85
N ASP A 190 26.04 15.76 1.84
CA ASP A 190 26.51 14.64 2.63
C ASP A 190 27.82 14.03 2.08
N PRO A 191 28.73 13.56 2.94
CA PRO A 191 29.97 12.95 2.48
C PRO A 191 29.68 11.66 1.70
N LEU A 192 30.26 11.53 0.51
CA LEU A 192 30.16 10.32 -0.29
C LEU A 192 31.12 9.25 0.26
N ILE A 193 30.60 8.08 0.56
CA ILE A 193 31.35 6.97 1.15
C ILE A 193 31.10 5.69 0.33
N GLY A 194 32.20 5.00 -0.01
CA GLY A 194 32.14 3.67 -0.63
C GLY A 194 31.65 3.64 -2.08
N ARG A 195 31.74 4.78 -2.81
CA ARG A 195 31.36 4.93 -4.21
C ARG A 195 32.48 5.50 -5.09
N GLU A 196 33.71 5.32 -4.66
CA GLU A 196 34.91 5.85 -5.32
C GLU A 196 35.01 5.37 -6.76
N GLY A 197 34.71 4.08 -7.01
CA GLY A 197 34.79 3.48 -8.34
C GLY A 197 33.76 4.03 -9.32
N GLU A 198 32.52 4.25 -8.85
CA GLU A 198 31.45 4.83 -9.67
C GLU A 198 31.75 6.30 -10.00
N VAL A 199 32.22 7.09 -9.03
CA VAL A 199 32.64 8.50 -9.27
C VAL A 199 33.79 8.57 -10.23
N GLU A 200 34.84 7.73 -10.08
CA GLU A 200 35.94 7.67 -11.01
C GLU A 200 35.47 7.34 -12.43
N ARG A 201 34.52 6.40 -12.54
CA ARG A 201 33.92 6.06 -13.83
C ARG A 201 33.12 7.21 -14.45
N VAL A 202 32.40 7.99 -13.62
CA VAL A 202 31.71 9.22 -14.06
C VAL A 202 32.72 10.24 -14.56
N ILE A 203 33.82 10.50 -13.82
CA ILE A 203 34.90 11.41 -14.22
C ILE A 203 35.52 10.96 -15.54
N GLN A 204 35.90 9.68 -15.68
CA GLN A 204 36.43 9.12 -16.92
C GLN A 204 35.48 9.34 -18.09
N THR A 205 34.17 9.14 -17.87
CA THR A 205 33.16 9.32 -18.91
C THR A 205 33.06 10.78 -19.34
N LEU A 206 32.99 11.72 -18.40
CA LEU A 206 32.93 13.17 -18.68
C LEU A 206 34.14 13.71 -19.42
N CYS A 207 35.32 13.09 -19.28
CA CYS A 207 36.55 13.44 -19.98
C CYS A 207 36.65 12.85 -21.40
N ARG A 208 35.70 12.02 -21.85
CA ARG A 208 35.71 11.39 -23.18
C ARG A 208 35.35 12.39 -24.27
N ARG A 209 35.88 12.18 -25.46
CA ARG A 209 35.55 13.00 -26.66
C ARG A 209 34.12 12.72 -27.15
N ARG A 210 33.64 11.49 -27.05
CA ARG A 210 32.30 11.05 -27.48
C ARG A 210 31.69 10.16 -26.40
N LYS A 211 30.37 10.08 -26.32
CA LYS A 211 29.63 9.43 -25.24
C LYS A 211 30.11 9.89 -23.86
N ASN A 212 30.25 11.20 -23.74
CA ASN A 212 30.76 11.88 -22.56
C ASN A 212 29.66 12.20 -21.53
N ASN A 213 28.46 11.65 -21.71
CA ASN A 213 27.35 11.81 -20.77
C ASN A 213 27.17 10.50 -19.99
N PRO A 214 27.54 10.44 -18.71
CA PRO A 214 27.27 9.27 -17.87
C PRO A 214 25.76 9.14 -17.58
N LEU A 215 25.26 7.91 -17.61
CA LEU A 215 23.92 7.55 -17.17
C LEU A 215 24.03 6.55 -16.02
N LEU A 216 23.70 7.00 -14.82
CA LEU A 216 23.67 6.20 -13.60
C LEU A 216 22.41 5.34 -13.63
N VAL A 217 22.56 4.02 -13.71
CA VAL A 217 21.45 3.08 -13.75
C VAL A 217 21.51 2.16 -12.54
N GLY A 218 20.45 2.16 -11.74
CA GLY A 218 20.36 1.37 -10.52
C GLY A 218 18.98 1.48 -9.89
N GLU A 219 18.65 0.62 -8.96
CA GLU A 219 17.37 0.66 -8.26
C GLU A 219 17.17 1.95 -7.47
N ALA A 220 15.92 2.23 -7.07
CA ALA A 220 15.62 3.38 -6.21
C ALA A 220 16.33 3.23 -4.85
N GLY A 221 16.87 4.34 -4.30
CA GLY A 221 17.49 4.35 -2.99
C GLY A 221 18.93 3.81 -2.90
N VAL A 222 19.58 3.43 -4.04
CA VAL A 222 20.99 2.94 -4.02
C VAL A 222 22.04 4.04 -3.96
N GLY A 223 21.64 5.32 -3.97
CA GLY A 223 22.54 6.48 -3.85
C GLY A 223 23.02 7.05 -5.18
N LYS A 224 22.22 7.02 -6.26
CA LYS A 224 22.58 7.61 -7.56
C LYS A 224 22.80 9.14 -7.48
N THR A 225 21.92 9.84 -6.78
CA THR A 225 22.01 11.30 -6.55
C THR A 225 23.27 11.67 -5.76
N ALA A 226 23.59 10.86 -4.73
CA ALA A 226 24.80 11.06 -3.92
C ALA A 226 26.11 10.97 -4.73
N ILE A 227 26.15 10.23 -5.84
CA ILE A 227 27.29 10.17 -6.75
C ILE A 227 27.51 11.53 -7.45
N ALA A 228 26.45 12.21 -7.88
CA ALA A 228 26.53 13.53 -8.50
C ALA A 228 26.93 14.60 -7.47
N GLU A 229 26.41 14.52 -6.26
CA GLU A 229 26.78 15.37 -5.12
C GLU A 229 28.22 15.16 -4.71
N GLY A 230 28.67 13.91 -4.63
CA GLY A 230 30.06 13.55 -4.33
C GLY A 230 31.03 14.01 -5.40
N LEU A 231 30.63 14.01 -6.68
CA LEU A 231 31.43 14.60 -7.77
C LEU A 231 31.59 16.11 -7.54
N ALA A 232 30.48 16.82 -7.25
CA ALA A 232 30.53 18.27 -6.97
C ALA A 232 31.43 18.58 -5.78
N TRP A 233 31.37 17.77 -4.72
CA TRP A 233 32.27 17.89 -3.56
C TRP A 233 33.74 17.70 -3.94
N ARG A 234 34.10 16.65 -4.71
CA ARG A 234 35.47 16.42 -5.19
C ARG A 234 36.00 17.56 -6.08
N ILE A 235 35.12 18.14 -6.91
CA ILE A 235 35.49 19.32 -7.72
C ILE A 235 35.84 20.49 -6.80
N THR A 236 35.08 20.75 -5.75
CA THR A 236 35.35 21.86 -4.82
C THR A 236 36.64 21.64 -3.99
N GLN A 237 37.01 20.38 -3.71
CA GLN A 237 38.24 20.02 -3.03
C GLN A 237 39.48 19.98 -3.99
N GLY A 238 39.27 20.10 -5.30
CA GLY A 238 40.34 19.98 -6.27
C GLY A 238 40.81 18.54 -6.54
N GLU A 239 40.04 17.53 -6.10
CA GLU A 239 40.37 16.10 -6.22
C GLU A 239 39.90 15.52 -7.56
N VAL A 240 39.98 16.30 -8.64
CA VAL A 240 39.58 15.91 -9.99
C VAL A 240 40.66 16.29 -11.01
N PRO A 241 40.72 15.65 -12.18
CA PRO A 241 41.65 16.04 -13.25
C PRO A 241 41.48 17.51 -13.66
N GLU A 242 42.56 18.13 -14.17
CA GLU A 242 42.57 19.54 -14.57
C GLU A 242 41.40 19.95 -15.48
N VAL A 243 40.94 19.04 -16.33
CA VAL A 243 39.82 19.27 -17.27
C VAL A 243 38.48 19.55 -16.55
N LEU A 244 38.36 19.12 -15.29
CA LEU A 244 37.12 19.26 -14.49
C LEU A 244 37.30 20.18 -13.27
N GLN A 245 38.48 20.74 -13.02
CA GLN A 245 38.73 21.58 -11.83
C GLN A 245 37.79 22.80 -11.74
N ASN A 246 37.40 23.39 -12.88
CA ASN A 246 36.53 24.53 -12.93
C ASN A 246 35.06 24.13 -13.29
N ALA A 247 34.73 22.85 -13.24
CA ALA A 247 33.40 22.39 -13.57
C ALA A 247 32.38 22.71 -12.48
N ILE A 248 31.19 23.08 -12.85
CA ILE A 248 30.06 23.36 -11.95
C ILE A 248 28.95 22.39 -12.28
N VAL A 249 28.48 21.62 -11.29
CA VAL A 249 27.38 20.67 -11.42
C VAL A 249 26.09 21.36 -11.02
N TYR A 250 25.16 21.45 -11.97
CA TYR A 250 23.82 22.00 -11.78
C TYR A 250 22.80 20.87 -11.75
N SER A 251 22.13 20.69 -10.65
CA SER A 251 21.02 19.72 -10.52
C SER A 251 19.72 20.35 -11.02
N LEU A 252 19.07 19.75 -12.02
CA LEU A 252 17.83 20.25 -12.59
C LEU A 252 16.65 20.01 -11.64
N ASP A 253 15.93 21.07 -11.29
CA ASP A 253 14.71 20.99 -10.50
C ASP A 253 13.49 20.87 -11.43
N LEU A 254 13.02 19.63 -11.60
CA LEU A 254 11.84 19.33 -12.41
C LEU A 254 10.56 19.94 -11.83
N GLY A 255 10.47 20.02 -10.50
CA GLY A 255 9.35 20.63 -9.81
C GLY A 255 9.23 22.11 -10.13
N ALA A 256 10.34 22.86 -10.05
CA ALA A 256 10.41 24.28 -10.40
C ALA A 256 10.10 24.52 -11.89
N LEU A 257 10.60 23.65 -12.78
CA LEU A 257 10.31 23.73 -14.22
C LEU A 257 8.83 23.56 -14.54
N LEU A 258 8.14 22.71 -13.80
CA LEU A 258 6.72 22.37 -13.99
C LEU A 258 5.78 23.31 -13.21
N ALA A 259 6.24 23.93 -12.15
CA ALA A 259 5.42 24.79 -11.32
C ALA A 259 4.82 25.96 -12.13
N GLY A 260 3.49 26.08 -12.12
CA GLY A 260 2.78 27.16 -12.81
C GLY A 260 2.72 27.06 -14.34
N THR A 261 3.26 25.98 -14.97
CA THR A 261 3.10 25.78 -16.42
C THR A 261 1.69 25.30 -16.73
N LYS A 262 0.95 26.05 -17.55
CA LYS A 262 -0.39 25.68 -18.03
C LYS A 262 -0.33 24.95 -19.37
N TYR A 263 0.71 25.19 -20.16
CA TYR A 263 0.89 24.65 -21.51
C TYR A 263 2.26 24.01 -21.67
N ARG A 264 2.34 23.03 -22.55
CA ARG A 264 3.59 22.35 -22.94
C ARG A 264 4.68 23.35 -23.38
N GLY A 265 4.28 24.44 -24.05
CA GLY A 265 5.20 25.48 -24.52
C GLY A 265 5.97 26.21 -23.42
N ASP A 266 5.37 26.40 -22.24
CA ASP A 266 6.00 27.09 -21.12
C ASP A 266 7.18 26.28 -20.55
N PHE A 267 6.97 24.98 -20.37
CA PHE A 267 8.04 24.05 -19.97
C PHE A 267 9.18 24.02 -21.00
N GLU A 268 8.83 23.90 -22.28
CA GLU A 268 9.83 23.87 -23.36
C GLU A 268 10.66 25.18 -23.42
N GLN A 269 10.04 26.33 -23.19
CA GLN A 269 10.74 27.61 -23.14
C GLN A 269 11.69 27.70 -21.94
N ARG A 270 11.26 27.31 -20.76
CA ARG A 270 12.09 27.28 -19.53
C ARG A 270 13.28 26.36 -19.72
N LEU A 271 13.06 25.13 -20.19
CA LEU A 271 14.13 24.16 -20.42
C LEU A 271 15.11 24.69 -21.52
N LYS A 272 14.61 25.31 -22.59
CA LYS A 272 15.46 25.97 -23.62
C LYS A 272 16.31 27.09 -23.02
N ALA A 273 15.77 27.88 -22.10
CA ALA A 273 16.53 28.96 -21.44
C ALA A 273 17.66 28.38 -20.59
N VAL A 274 17.39 27.31 -19.79
CA VAL A 274 18.43 26.60 -19.01
C VAL A 274 19.50 26.03 -19.94
N LEU A 275 19.12 25.32 -20.99
CA LEU A 275 20.06 24.72 -21.95
C LEU A 275 20.90 25.76 -22.69
N LYS A 276 20.33 26.93 -23.00
CA LYS A 276 21.05 28.04 -23.63
C LYS A 276 22.13 28.60 -22.71
N GLN A 277 21.80 28.87 -21.42
CA GLN A 277 22.76 29.36 -20.44
C GLN A 277 23.87 28.34 -20.13
N LEU A 278 23.53 27.03 -20.10
CA LEU A 278 24.54 25.98 -19.96
C LEU A 278 25.46 25.87 -21.16
N LYS A 279 24.95 26.13 -22.37
CA LYS A 279 25.77 26.17 -23.59
C LYS A 279 26.76 27.33 -23.59
N ASP A 280 26.37 28.47 -23.01
CA ASP A 280 27.23 29.64 -22.86
C ASP A 280 28.25 29.47 -21.72
N ASN A 281 28.08 28.47 -20.86
CA ASN A 281 28.99 28.06 -19.77
C ASN A 281 29.65 26.70 -20.07
N PRO A 282 30.86 26.67 -20.70
CA PRO A 282 31.51 25.43 -21.14
C PRO A 282 31.90 24.49 -19.96
N ASN A 283 31.96 25.03 -18.76
CA ASN A 283 32.28 24.25 -17.54
C ASN A 283 31.02 23.73 -16.83
N GLY A 284 29.83 24.06 -17.31
CA GLY A 284 28.57 23.58 -16.74
C GLY A 284 28.31 22.10 -17.03
N ILE A 285 27.97 21.34 -16.00
CA ILE A 285 27.51 19.95 -16.07
C ILE A 285 26.09 19.91 -15.55
N LEU A 286 25.14 19.44 -16.38
CA LEU A 286 23.74 19.30 -15.98
C LEU A 286 23.51 17.91 -15.38
N PHE A 287 23.07 17.85 -14.15
CA PHE A 287 22.59 16.61 -13.53
C PHE A 287 21.07 16.58 -13.60
N ILE A 288 20.53 15.49 -14.13
CA ILE A 288 19.08 15.24 -14.24
C ILE A 288 18.76 13.93 -13.51
N ASP A 289 18.15 14.07 -12.35
CA ASP A 289 17.63 12.90 -11.66
C ASP A 289 16.33 12.44 -12.32
N GLU A 290 16.06 11.14 -12.28
CA GLU A 290 14.92 10.52 -12.94
C GLU A 290 14.73 11.00 -14.41
N ILE A 291 15.82 11.03 -15.16
CA ILE A 291 15.86 11.58 -16.53
C ILE A 291 14.81 10.96 -17.47
N HIS A 292 14.32 9.77 -17.17
CA HIS A 292 13.24 9.10 -17.89
C HIS A 292 11.92 9.87 -17.86
N THR A 293 11.67 10.68 -16.82
CA THR A 293 10.45 11.50 -16.68
C THR A 293 10.36 12.58 -17.76
N ILE A 294 11.52 13.07 -18.24
CA ILE A 294 11.61 14.08 -19.28
C ILE A 294 11.59 13.46 -20.70
N ILE A 295 12.12 12.22 -20.82
CA ILE A 295 12.43 11.61 -22.11
C ILE A 295 11.32 10.68 -22.59
N GLY A 296 10.61 9.99 -21.70
CA GLY A 296 9.77 8.84 -22.07
C GLY A 296 8.28 9.01 -21.91
N ALA A 297 7.85 10.10 -21.40
CA ALA A 297 6.47 10.31 -21.01
C ALA A 297 5.46 10.50 -22.18
N GLY A 298 5.87 10.32 -23.43
CA GLY A 298 5.07 10.64 -24.64
C GLY A 298 4.24 9.52 -25.27
N SER A 299 4.29 8.27 -24.79
CA SER A 299 3.74 7.17 -25.60
C SER A 299 2.51 6.42 -25.05
N ALA A 300 2.06 6.68 -23.83
CA ALA A 300 0.99 5.85 -23.23
C ALA A 300 -0.24 6.58 -22.65
N SER A 301 -0.21 7.91 -22.49
CA SER A 301 -1.41 8.65 -22.07
C SER A 301 -1.30 10.11 -22.53
N GLY A 302 -2.30 10.56 -23.27
CA GLY A 302 -2.33 11.85 -23.98
C GLY A 302 -2.08 13.09 -23.10
N GLY A 303 -0.83 13.43 -22.84
CA GLY A 303 -0.51 14.65 -22.09
C GLY A 303 0.91 14.79 -21.58
N THR A 304 1.83 13.93 -21.92
CA THR A 304 3.17 13.90 -21.32
C THR A 304 4.22 14.69 -22.11
N LEU A 305 5.16 15.29 -21.36
CA LEU A 305 6.19 16.22 -21.78
C LEU A 305 7.32 15.47 -22.49
N ASP A 306 7.47 15.59 -23.80
CA ASP A 306 8.60 15.01 -24.55
C ASP A 306 9.69 16.07 -24.78
N ALA A 307 10.60 16.19 -23.82
CA ALA A 307 11.78 17.06 -23.97
C ALA A 307 12.94 16.39 -24.70
N SER A 308 12.79 15.15 -25.13
CA SER A 308 13.86 14.43 -25.86
C SER A 308 14.31 15.18 -27.10
N ASN A 309 13.39 15.85 -27.83
CA ASN A 309 13.68 16.64 -29.00
C ASN A 309 14.50 17.89 -28.69
N LEU A 310 14.50 18.41 -27.47
CA LEU A 310 15.31 19.55 -27.06
C LEU A 310 16.69 19.10 -26.56
N LEU A 311 16.77 17.99 -25.87
CA LEU A 311 18.03 17.44 -25.33
C LEU A 311 18.89 16.79 -26.42
N LYS A 312 18.30 16.06 -27.38
CA LYS A 312 19.01 15.36 -28.46
C LYS A 312 19.99 16.23 -29.23
N PRO A 313 19.65 17.46 -29.71
CA PRO A 313 20.59 18.34 -30.41
C PRO A 313 21.73 18.83 -29.52
N ALA A 314 21.44 19.23 -28.26
CA ALA A 314 22.41 19.73 -27.31
C ALA A 314 23.46 18.68 -26.95
N LEU A 315 23.02 17.42 -26.70
CA LEU A 315 23.89 16.28 -26.42
C LEU A 315 24.69 15.82 -27.64
N SER A 316 24.16 16.00 -28.88
CA SER A 316 24.81 15.55 -30.12
C SER A 316 26.06 16.33 -30.47
N ASN A 317 26.02 17.62 -30.24
CA ASN A 317 27.08 18.54 -30.63
C ASN A 317 28.23 18.58 -29.60
N GLY A 318 28.12 17.81 -28.50
CA GLY A 318 29.09 17.85 -27.41
C GLY A 318 29.13 19.18 -26.66
N GLN A 319 28.13 20.04 -26.88
CA GLN A 319 28.03 21.36 -26.26
C GLN A 319 27.45 21.33 -24.86
N LEU A 320 26.82 20.23 -24.48
CA LEU A 320 26.25 19.98 -23.15
C LEU A 320 26.89 18.72 -22.57
N LYS A 321 27.40 18.83 -21.35
CA LYS A 321 27.75 17.68 -20.51
C LYS A 321 26.57 17.39 -19.60
N CYS A 322 26.06 16.17 -19.62
CA CYS A 322 24.90 15.78 -18.82
C CYS A 322 25.18 14.48 -18.07
N ILE A 323 24.82 14.45 -16.80
CA ILE A 323 24.75 13.24 -15.97
C ILE A 323 23.28 12.92 -15.79
N GLY A 324 22.84 11.74 -16.21
CA GLY A 324 21.47 11.27 -15.97
C GLY A 324 21.44 10.20 -14.88
N ALA A 325 20.34 10.12 -14.15
CA ALA A 325 20.05 9.00 -13.25
C ALA A 325 18.71 8.38 -13.61
N THR A 326 18.60 7.04 -13.56
CA THR A 326 17.37 6.29 -13.86
C THR A 326 17.41 4.92 -13.20
N THR A 327 16.27 4.21 -13.20
CA THR A 327 16.22 2.82 -12.73
C THR A 327 16.46 1.84 -13.88
N PHE A 328 16.67 0.54 -13.55
CA PHE A 328 16.85 -0.51 -14.57
C PHE A 328 15.60 -0.70 -15.40
N THR A 329 14.43 -0.55 -14.81
CA THR A 329 13.13 -0.73 -15.50
C THR A 329 12.91 0.37 -16.54
N GLU A 330 13.09 1.63 -16.16
CA GLU A 330 12.93 2.78 -17.07
C GLU A 330 14.06 2.84 -18.11
N PHE A 331 15.27 2.41 -17.76
CA PHE A 331 16.36 2.29 -18.73
C PHE A 331 15.96 1.37 -19.89
N ARG A 332 15.43 0.17 -19.60
CA ARG A 332 14.93 -0.76 -20.64
C ARG A 332 13.70 -0.21 -21.36
N GLY A 333 12.79 0.43 -20.62
CA GLY A 333 11.53 0.96 -21.15
C GLY A 333 11.71 2.14 -22.11
N VAL A 334 12.66 3.02 -21.82
CA VAL A 334 12.83 4.32 -22.49
C VAL A 334 14.14 4.39 -23.28
N PHE A 335 15.30 4.18 -22.65
CA PHE A 335 16.60 4.41 -23.27
C PHE A 335 17.00 3.34 -24.28
N GLU A 336 16.71 2.06 -24.03
CA GLU A 336 17.03 1.00 -24.99
C GLU A 336 16.18 1.11 -26.26
N LYS A 337 14.97 1.62 -26.16
CA LYS A 337 14.08 1.85 -27.31
C LYS A 337 14.50 3.07 -28.15
N ASP A 338 15.10 4.08 -27.53
CA ASP A 338 15.59 5.28 -28.23
C ASP A 338 17.09 5.15 -28.57
N HIS A 339 17.40 4.58 -29.73
CA HIS A 339 18.76 4.43 -30.21
C HIS A 339 19.55 5.74 -30.33
N ALA A 340 18.86 6.86 -30.48
CA ALA A 340 19.51 8.17 -30.58
C ALA A 340 20.07 8.64 -29.24
N LEU A 341 19.35 8.37 -28.15
CA LEU A 341 19.79 8.68 -26.79
C LEU A 341 20.82 7.67 -26.27
N SER A 342 20.60 6.37 -26.49
CA SER A 342 21.51 5.31 -26.00
C SER A 342 22.92 5.44 -26.57
N ARG A 343 23.07 6.00 -27.79
CA ARG A 343 24.39 6.29 -28.39
C ARG A 343 25.12 7.49 -27.79
N ARG A 344 24.44 8.34 -27.04
CA ARG A 344 24.99 9.57 -26.45
C ARG A 344 25.32 9.44 -24.98
N PHE A 345 24.69 8.49 -24.31
CA PHE A 345 24.95 8.20 -22.92
C PHE A 345 25.85 6.96 -22.75
N GLN A 346 26.68 6.99 -21.71
CA GLN A 346 27.45 5.84 -21.26
C GLN A 346 26.80 5.30 -19.98
N LYS A 347 26.25 4.08 -20.05
CA LYS A 347 25.68 3.41 -18.89
C LYS A 347 26.77 3.13 -17.83
N ILE A 348 26.44 3.43 -16.60
CA ILE A 348 27.21 3.10 -15.39
C ILE A 348 26.24 2.45 -14.42
N ASP A 349 26.46 1.17 -14.12
CA ASP A 349 25.63 0.44 -13.20
C ASP A 349 25.96 0.83 -11.75
N VAL A 350 24.93 1.18 -10.98
CA VAL A 350 25.01 1.50 -9.57
C VAL A 350 24.29 0.40 -8.79
N ASN A 351 25.06 -0.53 -8.26
CA ASN A 351 24.54 -1.66 -7.52
C ASN A 351 24.21 -1.28 -6.07
N GLU A 352 23.32 -2.06 -5.45
CA GLU A 352 23.05 -1.97 -4.02
C GLU A 352 24.35 -2.22 -3.23
N PRO A 353 24.71 -1.36 -2.25
CA PRO A 353 25.90 -1.56 -1.44
C PRO A 353 25.74 -2.77 -0.51
N THR A 354 26.86 -3.40 -0.14
CA THR A 354 26.85 -4.46 0.86
C THR A 354 26.49 -3.92 2.25
N VAL A 355 26.16 -4.82 3.17
CA VAL A 355 25.86 -4.44 4.57
C VAL A 355 27.06 -3.72 5.20
N GLU A 356 28.28 -4.20 4.96
CA GLU A 356 29.52 -3.59 5.46
C GLU A 356 29.73 -2.18 4.90
N GLN A 357 29.51 -1.98 3.61
CA GLN A 357 29.58 -0.66 2.98
C GLN A 357 28.49 0.26 3.55
N THR A 358 27.29 -0.26 3.77
CA THR A 358 26.20 0.51 4.38
C THR A 358 26.52 0.94 5.81
N ILE A 359 27.14 0.07 6.62
CA ILE A 359 27.63 0.45 7.97
C ILE A 359 28.63 1.60 7.89
N GLN A 360 29.53 1.60 6.90
CA GLN A 360 30.49 2.71 6.70
C GLN A 360 29.76 4.00 6.31
N ILE A 361 28.77 3.93 5.41
CA ILE A 361 27.93 5.06 5.02
C ILE A 361 27.22 5.64 6.24
N LEU A 362 26.56 4.80 7.05
CA LEU A 362 25.89 5.25 8.27
C LEU A 362 26.84 5.90 9.28
N ARG A 363 28.07 5.38 9.41
CA ARG A 363 29.11 5.99 10.26
C ARG A 363 29.52 7.39 9.79
N GLY A 364 29.60 7.58 8.48
CA GLY A 364 29.93 8.89 7.92
C GLY A 364 28.80 9.91 8.03
N LEU A 365 27.57 9.46 7.95
CA LEU A 365 26.38 10.31 8.09
C LEU A 365 26.01 10.58 9.56
N LYS A 366 26.54 9.79 10.49
CA LYS A 366 26.23 9.80 11.92
C LYS A 366 26.19 11.20 12.52
N SER A 367 27.23 12.01 12.32
CA SER A 367 27.36 13.33 12.94
C SER A 367 26.21 14.27 12.55
N ARG A 368 25.73 14.21 11.31
CA ARG A 368 24.63 15.03 10.80
C ARG A 368 23.29 14.65 11.42
N PHE A 369 23.01 13.33 11.52
CA PHE A 369 21.81 12.87 12.19
C PHE A 369 21.83 13.12 13.69
N GLU A 370 23.00 13.02 14.33
CA GLU A 370 23.20 13.39 15.74
C GLU A 370 22.92 14.87 16.01
N GLU A 371 23.40 15.75 15.14
CA GLU A 371 23.15 17.19 15.21
C GLU A 371 21.69 17.52 14.96
N HIS A 372 21.08 16.92 13.92
CA HIS A 372 19.69 17.17 13.56
C HIS A 372 18.70 16.75 14.66
N HIS A 373 18.89 15.55 15.24
CA HIS A 373 17.96 15.00 16.24
C HIS A 373 18.34 15.33 17.69
N GLY A 374 19.56 15.81 17.94
CA GLY A 374 20.06 16.09 19.30
C GLY A 374 20.31 14.83 20.13
N VAL A 375 20.58 13.69 19.49
CA VAL A 375 20.83 12.38 20.09
C VAL A 375 22.18 11.84 19.64
N LYS A 376 22.70 10.79 20.32
CA LYS A 376 23.89 10.07 19.91
C LYS A 376 23.56 8.66 19.47
N TYR A 377 24.20 8.18 18.40
CA TYR A 377 24.06 6.80 17.94
C TYR A 377 25.26 5.97 18.39
N SER A 378 25.00 4.82 19.03
CA SER A 378 26.05 3.87 19.34
C SER A 378 26.56 3.14 18.09
N ALA A 379 27.80 2.65 18.10
CA ALA A 379 28.30 1.87 16.97
C ALA A 379 27.48 0.59 16.72
N SER A 380 26.97 -0.03 17.78
CA SER A 380 26.08 -1.19 17.69
C SER A 380 24.71 -0.84 17.07
N ALA A 381 24.19 0.37 17.30
CA ALA A 381 22.95 0.83 16.67
C ALA A 381 23.10 0.92 15.14
N LEU A 382 24.17 1.53 14.65
CA LEU A 382 24.43 1.67 13.21
C LEU A 382 24.62 0.31 12.52
N THR A 383 25.37 -0.60 13.19
CA THR A 383 25.56 -1.97 12.68
C THR A 383 24.21 -2.69 12.62
N SER A 384 23.44 -2.65 13.71
CA SER A 384 22.12 -3.28 13.74
C SER A 384 21.14 -2.66 12.74
N ALA A 385 21.18 -1.34 12.51
CA ALA A 385 20.33 -0.68 11.52
C ALA A 385 20.60 -1.23 10.11
N ALA A 386 21.86 -1.39 9.71
CA ALA A 386 22.22 -1.93 8.40
C ALA A 386 21.84 -3.43 8.27
N GLU A 387 22.22 -4.25 9.26
CA GLU A 387 21.96 -5.70 9.23
C GLU A 387 20.46 -6.04 9.26
N LEU A 388 19.72 -5.39 10.16
CA LEU A 388 18.30 -5.66 10.33
C LEU A 388 17.48 -5.05 9.20
N ALA A 389 17.84 -3.87 8.68
CA ALA A 389 17.19 -3.32 7.49
C ALA A 389 17.41 -4.21 6.27
N ALA A 390 18.63 -4.75 6.08
CA ALA A 390 18.92 -5.68 5.00
C ALA A 390 18.06 -6.96 5.09
N ARG A 391 17.84 -7.45 6.33
CA ARG A 391 17.14 -8.71 6.59
C ARG A 391 15.62 -8.57 6.54
N PHE A 392 15.07 -7.48 7.05
CA PHE A 392 13.63 -7.37 7.34
C PHE A 392 12.88 -6.37 6.45
N ILE A 393 13.57 -5.41 5.83
CA ILE A 393 12.95 -4.43 4.92
C ILE A 393 13.31 -4.82 3.49
N ASN A 394 12.38 -5.45 2.77
CA ASN A 394 12.64 -6.04 1.45
C ASN A 394 12.04 -5.23 0.29
N ASP A 395 11.21 -4.23 0.58
CA ASP A 395 10.56 -3.36 -0.39
C ASP A 395 11.44 -2.18 -0.86
N ARG A 396 12.59 -1.97 -0.20
CA ARG A 396 13.55 -0.90 -0.48
C ARG A 396 14.97 -1.44 -0.50
N HIS A 397 15.91 -0.64 -1.03
CA HIS A 397 17.31 -1.01 -1.16
C HIS A 397 18.20 -0.26 -0.16
N LEU A 398 19.36 -0.88 0.15
CA LEU A 398 20.43 -0.20 0.88
C LEU A 398 21.07 0.88 -0.02
N PRO A 399 21.58 1.99 0.53
CA PRO A 399 21.63 2.34 1.96
C PRO A 399 20.37 3.02 2.47
N ASP A 400 19.45 3.45 1.60
CA ASP A 400 18.30 4.30 1.89
C ASP A 400 17.45 3.76 3.03
N LYS A 401 17.02 2.48 2.96
CA LYS A 401 16.24 1.84 4.03
C LYS A 401 16.95 1.82 5.39
N ALA A 402 18.29 1.79 5.44
CA ALA A 402 19.04 1.81 6.69
C ALA A 402 19.20 3.24 7.21
N ILE A 403 19.29 4.22 6.31
CA ILE A 403 19.30 5.65 6.63
C ILE A 403 17.95 6.03 7.24
N ASP A 404 16.82 5.62 6.61
CA ASP A 404 15.47 5.85 7.13
C ASP A 404 15.30 5.30 8.56
N VAL A 405 15.85 4.11 8.84
CA VAL A 405 15.77 3.51 10.19
C VAL A 405 16.47 4.38 11.23
N ILE A 406 17.67 4.91 10.96
CA ILE A 406 18.36 5.78 11.92
C ILE A 406 17.69 7.14 12.06
N ASP A 407 17.15 7.69 10.97
CA ASP A 407 16.41 8.95 10.96
C ASP A 407 15.13 8.82 11.78
N GLU A 408 14.32 7.78 11.54
CA GLU A 408 13.09 7.50 12.29
C GLU A 408 13.37 7.22 13.78
N ALA A 409 14.48 6.53 14.10
CA ALA A 409 14.89 6.30 15.47
C ALA A 409 15.23 7.61 16.20
N GLY A 410 15.89 8.54 15.53
CA GLY A 410 16.14 9.89 16.03
C GLY A 410 14.87 10.69 16.24
N ALA A 411 13.99 10.70 15.23
CA ALA A 411 12.71 11.40 15.26
C ALA A 411 11.82 10.87 16.39
N ALA A 412 11.75 9.54 16.58
CA ALA A 412 10.98 8.91 17.65
C ALA A 412 11.38 9.42 19.04
N GLN A 413 12.68 9.65 19.28
CA GLN A 413 13.14 10.20 20.56
C GLN A 413 12.68 11.64 20.77
N ARG A 414 12.61 12.47 19.72
CA ARG A 414 12.14 13.87 19.83
C ARG A 414 10.67 14.00 20.20
N ILE A 415 9.82 13.03 19.80
CA ILE A 415 8.38 13.04 20.07
C ILE A 415 8.09 12.63 21.51
N LEU A 416 8.97 11.86 22.15
CA LEU A 416 8.79 11.42 23.53
C LEU A 416 8.84 12.59 24.53
N PRO A 417 8.08 12.50 25.65
CA PRO A 417 8.21 13.47 26.75
C PRO A 417 9.67 13.51 27.26
N LYS A 418 10.16 14.70 27.62
CA LYS A 418 11.56 14.91 28.06
C LYS A 418 12.07 13.94 29.13
N SER A 419 11.16 13.47 30.02
CA SER A 419 11.47 12.49 31.07
C SER A 419 11.77 11.08 30.52
N LYS A 420 11.30 10.76 29.30
CA LYS A 420 11.46 9.44 28.65
C LYS A 420 12.44 9.46 27.47
N GLN A 421 12.95 10.64 27.11
CA GLN A 421 13.93 10.79 26.02
C GLN A 421 15.27 10.19 26.42
N LYS A 422 15.80 9.32 25.55
CA LYS A 422 17.15 8.78 25.69
C LYS A 422 18.13 9.65 24.90
N LYS A 423 19.24 10.02 25.51
CA LYS A 423 20.30 10.79 24.83
C LYS A 423 21.12 9.93 23.86
N THR A 424 21.10 8.61 24.05
CA THR A 424 21.86 7.67 23.20
C THR A 424 20.94 6.59 22.70
N ILE A 425 20.90 6.41 21.38
CA ILE A 425 20.17 5.35 20.69
C ILE A 425 21.07 4.13 20.60
N GLY A 426 20.61 3.03 21.17
CA GLY A 426 21.26 1.73 21.15
C GLY A 426 20.60 0.76 20.18
N LYS A 427 20.98 -0.50 20.29
CA LYS A 427 20.45 -1.60 19.48
C LYS A 427 18.94 -1.80 19.69
N ALA A 428 18.46 -1.70 20.95
CA ALA A 428 17.06 -1.94 21.30
C ALA A 428 16.11 -0.93 20.63
N GLU A 429 16.51 0.35 20.55
CA GLU A 429 15.70 1.38 19.88
C GLU A 429 15.61 1.14 18.38
N ILE A 430 16.69 0.69 17.76
CA ILE A 430 16.71 0.31 16.33
C ILE A 430 15.82 -0.90 16.08
N GLU A 431 15.86 -1.91 16.94
CA GLU A 431 15.01 -3.09 16.85
C GLU A 431 13.53 -2.73 16.96
N ASP A 432 13.16 -1.80 17.86
CA ASP A 432 11.78 -1.32 18.00
C ASP A 432 11.30 -0.58 16.73
N ILE A 433 12.14 0.27 16.14
CA ILE A 433 11.81 0.97 14.91
C ILE A 433 11.65 -0.02 13.75
N ILE A 434 12.59 -0.94 13.58
CA ILE A 434 12.51 -1.95 12.51
C ILE A 434 11.26 -2.81 12.65
N SER A 435 10.89 -3.18 13.89
CA SER A 435 9.67 -3.93 14.13
C SER A 435 8.42 -3.19 13.63
N LYS A 436 8.38 -1.87 13.80
CA LYS A 436 7.28 -1.02 13.32
C LYS A 436 7.29 -0.89 11.80
N ILE A 437 8.44 -0.60 11.19
CA ILE A 437 8.56 -0.44 9.74
C ILE A 437 8.25 -1.76 9.03
N ALA A 438 8.87 -2.86 9.45
CA ALA A 438 8.70 -4.17 8.84
C ALA A 438 7.41 -4.89 9.29
N ARG A 439 6.62 -4.28 10.19
CA ARG A 439 5.39 -4.84 10.77
C ARG A 439 5.59 -6.22 11.39
N ILE A 440 6.70 -6.38 12.10
CA ILE A 440 7.06 -7.61 12.78
C ILE A 440 6.85 -7.40 14.28
N PRO A 441 6.38 -8.41 15.03
CA PRO A 441 6.35 -8.30 16.47
C PRO A 441 7.75 -7.96 17.00
N PRO A 442 7.89 -7.00 17.95
CA PRO A 442 9.20 -6.58 18.50
C PRO A 442 10.02 -7.77 19.05
N GLN A 443 9.34 -8.80 19.51
CA GLN A 443 9.92 -10.03 20.05
C GLN A 443 10.64 -10.89 18.98
N THR A 444 10.31 -10.74 17.69
CA THR A 444 10.96 -11.49 16.60
C THR A 444 12.32 -10.88 16.22
N VAL A 445 12.54 -9.63 16.54
CA VAL A 445 13.78 -8.89 16.27
C VAL A 445 14.79 -9.09 17.40
N ASN A 446 14.31 -9.37 18.64
CA ASN A 446 15.10 -9.56 19.84
C ASN A 446 15.53 -11.03 20.06
N GLN A 447 16.55 -11.24 20.87
CA GLN A 447 17.09 -12.57 21.25
C GLN A 447 16.08 -13.45 22.06
N ASP A 448 14.91 -12.95 22.45
CA ASP A 448 13.85 -13.67 23.17
C ASP A 448 13.15 -14.76 22.33
N ASP A 449 13.43 -14.83 21.04
CA ASP A 449 13.00 -15.95 20.17
C ASP A 449 13.51 -17.32 20.68
N ARG A 450 14.62 -17.33 21.43
CA ARG A 450 15.18 -18.56 21.99
C ARG A 450 14.27 -19.21 23.05
N SER A 451 13.65 -18.41 23.91
CA SER A 451 12.75 -18.92 24.94
C SER A 451 11.48 -19.51 24.34
N LYS A 452 10.89 -18.87 23.33
CA LYS A 452 9.71 -19.36 22.61
C LYS A 452 10.02 -20.63 21.81
N LEU A 453 11.16 -20.67 21.13
CA LEU A 453 11.60 -21.87 20.42
C LEU A 453 11.90 -23.03 21.36
N GLN A 454 12.31 -22.76 22.60
CA GLN A 454 12.53 -23.78 23.61
C GLN A 454 11.23 -24.45 24.05
N THR A 455 10.14 -23.69 24.15
CA THR A 455 8.83 -24.14 24.62
C THR A 455 7.85 -24.53 23.52
N ILE A 456 8.19 -24.28 22.25
CA ILE A 456 7.29 -24.45 21.08
C ILE A 456 6.63 -25.82 21.03
N ASP A 457 7.38 -26.89 21.32
CA ASP A 457 6.86 -28.26 21.29
C ASP A 457 5.77 -28.44 22.36
N ARG A 458 6.01 -27.95 23.59
CA ARG A 458 5.07 -28.02 24.70
C ARG A 458 3.82 -27.17 24.42
N ASP A 459 4.03 -25.97 23.93
CA ASP A 459 2.94 -25.00 23.69
C ASP A 459 2.02 -25.46 22.54
N LEU A 460 2.58 -26.08 21.49
CA LEU A 460 1.79 -26.73 20.45
C LEU A 460 1.00 -27.94 20.98
N LYS A 461 1.61 -28.80 21.82
CA LYS A 461 0.93 -29.97 22.40
C LYS A 461 -0.23 -29.61 23.34
N ASN A 462 -0.15 -28.46 24.00
CA ASN A 462 -1.23 -27.96 24.85
C ASN A 462 -2.49 -27.58 24.10
N VAL A 463 -2.39 -27.30 22.78
CA VAL A 463 -3.51 -26.79 21.97
C VAL A 463 -3.94 -27.79 20.89
N VAL A 464 -3.02 -28.57 20.32
CA VAL A 464 -3.31 -29.58 19.31
C VAL A 464 -3.11 -30.98 19.94
N PHE A 465 -4.21 -31.65 20.22
CA PHE A 465 -4.22 -32.91 20.97
C PHE A 465 -3.95 -34.13 20.08
N GLY A 466 -3.25 -35.13 20.64
CA GLY A 466 -3.05 -36.44 20.03
C GLY A 466 -2.10 -36.49 18.84
N GLN A 467 -1.34 -35.42 18.60
CA GLN A 467 -0.40 -35.34 17.48
C GLN A 467 1.06 -35.14 17.97
N ASP A 468 1.38 -35.63 19.18
CA ASP A 468 2.67 -35.40 19.82
C ASP A 468 3.89 -35.68 18.92
N PRO A 469 3.98 -36.81 18.19
CA PRO A 469 5.11 -37.07 17.28
C PRO A 469 5.21 -36.10 16.13
N ALA A 470 4.06 -35.66 15.59
CA ALA A 470 4.00 -34.71 14.49
C ALA A 470 4.46 -33.30 14.95
N LEU A 471 4.03 -32.89 16.14
CA LEU A 471 4.39 -31.59 16.72
C LEU A 471 5.85 -31.53 17.17
N GLU A 472 6.40 -32.64 17.69
CA GLU A 472 7.83 -32.76 18.00
C GLU A 472 8.70 -32.67 16.73
N ALA A 473 8.30 -33.37 15.67
CA ALA A 473 8.98 -33.29 14.38
C ALA A 473 8.96 -31.86 13.81
N LEU A 474 7.78 -31.18 13.90
CA LEU A 474 7.63 -29.79 13.48
C LEU A 474 8.52 -28.85 14.27
N GLY A 475 8.48 -28.94 15.60
CA GLY A 475 9.28 -28.09 16.50
C GLY A 475 10.78 -28.31 16.29
N SER A 476 11.23 -29.54 16.12
CA SER A 476 12.63 -29.86 15.80
C SER A 476 13.06 -29.27 14.49
N ALA A 477 12.25 -29.39 13.43
CA ALA A 477 12.56 -28.86 12.11
C ALA A 477 12.63 -27.32 12.13
N ILE A 478 11.73 -26.64 12.86
CA ILE A 478 11.74 -25.19 13.02
C ILE A 478 12.99 -24.73 13.80
N LYS A 479 13.37 -25.47 14.85
CA LYS A 479 14.58 -25.16 15.65
C LYS A 479 15.83 -25.25 14.77
N VAL A 480 15.96 -26.28 13.93
CA VAL A 480 17.08 -26.45 13.00
C VAL A 480 17.11 -25.29 11.98
N ALA A 481 15.97 -24.95 11.39
CA ALA A 481 15.85 -23.87 10.44
C ALA A 481 16.23 -22.49 11.04
N ARG A 482 15.77 -22.21 12.26
CA ARG A 482 16.08 -20.97 12.98
C ARG A 482 17.50 -20.90 13.56
N ALA A 483 18.14 -22.02 13.76
CA ALA A 483 19.54 -22.08 14.21
C ALA A 483 20.54 -21.54 13.14
N GLY A 484 20.07 -21.19 11.96
CA GLY A 484 20.90 -20.66 10.88
C GLY A 484 21.80 -21.71 10.21
N LEU A 485 21.52 -22.99 10.43
CA LEU A 485 22.23 -24.11 9.80
C LEU A 485 21.74 -24.39 8.37
N GLY A 486 20.65 -23.73 7.95
CA GLY A 486 20.09 -23.79 6.59
C GLY A 486 20.76 -22.81 5.62
N LYS A 487 20.43 -22.94 4.34
CA LYS A 487 20.85 -21.98 3.30
C LYS A 487 20.09 -20.68 3.47
N THR A 488 20.80 -19.54 3.40
CA THR A 488 20.25 -18.19 3.56
C THR A 488 19.25 -17.78 2.48
N ASP A 489 19.29 -18.45 1.33
CA ASP A 489 18.49 -18.10 0.15
C ASP A 489 17.18 -18.90 0.05
N LYS A 490 16.80 -19.62 1.12
CA LYS A 490 15.58 -20.43 1.17
C LYS A 490 14.58 -19.89 2.19
N PRO A 491 13.29 -20.29 2.10
CA PRO A 491 12.32 -20.08 3.18
C PRO A 491 12.81 -20.64 4.52
N ILE A 492 12.26 -20.16 5.64
CA ILE A 492 12.61 -20.66 6.98
C ILE A 492 12.38 -22.16 7.06
N GLY A 493 11.31 -22.69 6.46
CA GLY A 493 11.02 -24.10 6.37
C GLY A 493 9.84 -24.35 5.44
N SER A 494 9.86 -25.52 4.79
CA SER A 494 8.83 -25.99 3.87
C SER A 494 8.34 -27.36 4.30
N PHE A 495 7.14 -27.43 4.85
CA PHE A 495 6.59 -28.60 5.52
C PHE A 495 5.36 -29.13 4.79
N LEU A 496 5.27 -30.45 4.63
CA LEU A 496 4.08 -31.12 4.14
C LEU A 496 3.39 -31.87 5.30
N PHE A 497 2.18 -31.47 5.66
CA PHE A 497 1.35 -32.12 6.66
C PHE A 497 0.45 -33.14 5.97
N SER A 498 0.68 -34.41 6.20
CA SER A 498 -0.10 -35.53 5.64
C SER A 498 -1.01 -36.13 6.70
N GLY A 499 -2.10 -36.76 6.29
CA GLY A 499 -3.00 -37.50 7.17
C GLY A 499 -4.48 -37.23 6.91
N PRO A 500 -5.39 -37.92 7.61
CA PRO A 500 -6.84 -37.79 7.42
C PRO A 500 -7.37 -36.36 7.59
N THR A 501 -8.56 -36.12 7.05
CA THR A 501 -9.25 -34.84 7.22
C THR A 501 -9.67 -34.68 8.70
N GLY A 502 -9.62 -33.44 9.22
CA GLY A 502 -10.14 -33.11 10.55
C GLY A 502 -9.30 -33.57 11.74
N VAL A 503 -8.03 -33.97 11.53
CA VAL A 503 -7.10 -34.41 12.62
C VAL A 503 -6.27 -33.26 13.21
N GLY A 504 -6.45 -32.01 12.73
CA GLY A 504 -5.79 -30.84 13.30
C GLY A 504 -4.64 -30.25 12.48
N LYS A 505 -4.43 -30.64 11.21
CA LYS A 505 -3.36 -30.11 10.34
C LYS A 505 -3.41 -28.59 10.19
N THR A 506 -4.56 -28.05 9.81
CA THR A 506 -4.79 -26.59 9.64
C THR A 506 -4.69 -25.87 10.98
N GLU A 507 -5.18 -26.50 12.08
CA GLU A 507 -5.07 -25.93 13.42
C GLU A 507 -3.62 -25.86 13.90
N ALA A 508 -2.80 -26.88 13.62
CA ALA A 508 -1.38 -26.86 13.95
C ALA A 508 -0.63 -25.69 13.25
N ALA A 509 -0.96 -25.41 11.99
CA ALA A 509 -0.39 -24.26 11.27
C ALA A 509 -0.86 -22.92 11.87
N LYS A 510 -2.13 -22.81 12.27
CA LYS A 510 -2.69 -21.63 12.93
C LYS A 510 -2.03 -21.37 14.27
N GLN A 511 -1.89 -22.41 15.09
CA GLN A 511 -1.26 -22.31 16.40
C GLN A 511 0.24 -22.04 16.30
N LEU A 512 0.91 -22.58 15.29
CA LEU A 512 2.31 -22.25 15.01
C LEU A 512 2.46 -20.74 14.74
N ALA A 513 1.61 -20.18 13.90
CA ALA A 513 1.63 -18.73 13.60
C ALA A 513 1.39 -17.91 14.87
N PHE A 514 0.43 -18.30 15.70
CA PHE A 514 0.09 -17.63 16.95
C PHE A 514 1.25 -17.68 17.97
N ILE A 515 1.86 -18.85 18.21
CA ILE A 515 2.97 -19.02 19.14
C ILE A 515 4.21 -18.24 18.67
N MET A 516 4.47 -18.26 17.37
CA MET A 516 5.57 -17.50 16.77
C MET A 516 5.30 -15.98 16.75
N GLY A 517 4.06 -15.55 16.97
CA GLY A 517 3.66 -14.14 16.91
C GLY A 517 3.72 -13.56 15.49
N ILE A 518 3.52 -14.40 14.48
CA ILE A 518 3.49 -14.01 13.05
C ILE A 518 2.12 -14.31 12.46
N GLU A 519 1.79 -13.68 11.34
CA GLU A 519 0.48 -13.86 10.72
C GLU A 519 0.35 -15.16 9.95
N LEU A 520 -0.87 -15.67 9.88
CA LEU A 520 -1.23 -16.80 9.02
C LEU A 520 -1.83 -16.29 7.70
N ILE A 521 -1.20 -16.64 6.59
CA ILE A 521 -1.74 -16.43 5.23
C ILE A 521 -2.22 -17.78 4.73
N ARG A 522 -3.50 -17.90 4.43
CA ARG A 522 -4.10 -19.16 3.97
C ARG A 522 -4.62 -19.05 2.55
N PHE A 523 -4.28 -20.03 1.73
CA PHE A 523 -4.88 -20.27 0.42
C PHE A 523 -5.43 -21.70 0.36
N ASP A 524 -6.68 -21.84 -0.04
CA ASP A 524 -7.30 -23.14 -0.29
C ASP A 524 -7.05 -23.52 -1.75
N MET A 525 -6.28 -24.60 -1.95
CA MET A 525 -5.87 -25.00 -3.29
C MET A 525 -7.00 -25.57 -4.13
N SER A 526 -8.14 -25.88 -3.53
CA SER A 526 -9.36 -26.27 -4.28
C SER A 526 -9.89 -25.13 -5.15
N GLU A 527 -9.57 -23.86 -4.83
CA GLU A 527 -9.91 -22.69 -5.65
C GLU A 527 -8.98 -22.52 -6.86
N TYR A 528 -7.83 -23.23 -6.86
CA TYR A 528 -6.75 -23.08 -7.83
C TYR A 528 -6.51 -24.36 -8.65
N MET A 529 -7.58 -25.12 -8.94
CA MET A 529 -7.52 -26.33 -9.76
C MET A 529 -7.32 -26.03 -11.25
N GLU A 530 -7.80 -24.86 -11.70
CA GLU A 530 -7.78 -24.50 -13.11
C GLU A 530 -6.68 -23.51 -13.45
N ARG A 531 -6.14 -23.59 -14.67
CA ARG A 531 -5.01 -22.78 -15.13
C ARG A 531 -5.25 -21.25 -15.00
N HIS A 532 -6.47 -20.79 -15.26
CA HIS A 532 -6.79 -19.37 -15.12
C HIS A 532 -6.80 -18.90 -13.65
N ALA A 533 -7.11 -19.78 -12.71
CA ALA A 533 -7.03 -19.46 -11.28
C ALA A 533 -5.56 -19.32 -10.83
N VAL A 534 -4.62 -20.07 -11.43
CA VAL A 534 -3.18 -19.90 -11.16
C VAL A 534 -2.71 -18.49 -11.55
N SER A 535 -3.23 -17.95 -12.66
CA SER A 535 -2.91 -16.58 -13.07
C SER A 535 -3.36 -15.52 -12.06
N ARG A 536 -4.39 -15.78 -11.27
CA ARG A 536 -4.78 -14.90 -10.15
C ARG A 536 -3.78 -14.94 -9.01
N LEU A 537 -3.14 -16.09 -8.80
CA LEU A 537 -2.17 -16.28 -7.71
C LEU A 537 -0.84 -15.53 -7.97
N ILE A 538 -0.37 -15.54 -9.23
CA ILE A 538 0.93 -14.95 -9.63
C ILE A 538 0.83 -13.76 -10.59
N GLY A 539 -0.38 -13.26 -10.85
CA GLY A 539 -0.66 -12.20 -11.81
C GLY A 539 -0.97 -12.72 -13.22
N ALA A 540 -1.79 -11.99 -13.97
CA ALA A 540 -2.10 -12.34 -15.35
C ALA A 540 -0.93 -11.97 -16.29
N PRO A 541 -0.66 -12.74 -17.34
CA PRO A 541 0.34 -12.38 -18.35
C PRO A 541 -0.05 -11.09 -19.10
N PRO A 542 0.93 -10.35 -19.67
CA PRO A 542 0.67 -9.18 -20.49
C PRO A 542 -0.33 -9.47 -21.62
N GLY A 543 -1.35 -8.60 -21.74
CA GLY A 543 -2.41 -8.75 -22.77
C GLY A 543 -3.68 -9.46 -22.32
N TYR A 544 -3.74 -9.96 -21.09
CA TYR A 544 -4.97 -10.52 -20.52
C TYR A 544 -5.66 -9.50 -19.60
N VAL A 545 -7.00 -9.64 -19.46
CA VAL A 545 -7.81 -8.80 -18.57
C VAL A 545 -7.31 -9.00 -17.12
N GLY A 546 -7.00 -7.89 -16.43
CA GLY A 546 -6.47 -7.91 -15.06
C GLY A 546 -4.94 -7.95 -14.97
N PHE A 547 -4.20 -7.72 -16.06
CA PHE A 547 -2.72 -7.63 -16.05
C PHE A 547 -2.18 -6.61 -15.05
N ASP A 548 -2.86 -5.46 -14.87
CA ASP A 548 -2.45 -4.42 -13.91
C ASP A 548 -2.59 -4.85 -12.43
N GLN A 549 -3.31 -5.94 -12.15
CA GLN A 549 -3.45 -6.49 -10.82
C GLN A 549 -2.28 -7.44 -10.54
N GLY A 550 -1.57 -7.20 -9.44
CA GLY A 550 -0.51 -8.10 -8.96
C GLY A 550 -1.05 -9.48 -8.60
N GLY A 551 -0.16 -10.48 -8.51
CA GLY A 551 -0.54 -11.81 -8.03
C GLY A 551 -0.95 -11.80 -6.56
N LEU A 552 -2.04 -12.48 -6.22
CA LEU A 552 -2.54 -12.54 -4.84
C LEU A 552 -1.50 -13.07 -3.85
N LEU A 553 -0.72 -14.08 -4.25
CA LEU A 553 0.33 -14.67 -3.42
C LEU A 553 1.49 -13.68 -3.21
N THR A 554 1.99 -13.08 -4.30
CA THR A 554 3.10 -12.13 -4.24
C THR A 554 2.72 -10.88 -3.47
N GLU A 555 1.49 -10.38 -3.63
CA GLU A 555 0.98 -9.24 -2.90
C GLU A 555 0.80 -9.53 -1.40
N ALA A 556 0.24 -10.71 -1.04
CA ALA A 556 0.06 -11.10 0.35
C ALA A 556 1.41 -11.21 1.08
N ILE A 557 2.42 -11.82 0.47
CA ILE A 557 3.76 -11.96 1.05
C ILE A 557 4.49 -10.61 1.10
N THR A 558 4.35 -9.75 0.09
CA THR A 558 4.94 -8.41 0.13
C THR A 558 4.35 -7.56 1.26
N LYS A 559 3.03 -7.68 1.50
CA LYS A 559 2.37 -7.00 2.63
C LYS A 559 2.76 -7.58 3.99
N LYS A 560 3.06 -8.88 4.06
CA LYS A 560 3.36 -9.63 5.28
C LYS A 560 4.55 -10.55 5.06
N PRO A 561 5.78 -10.00 5.03
CA PRO A 561 6.98 -10.76 4.69
C PRO A 561 7.41 -11.79 5.75
N HIS A 562 6.81 -11.73 6.95
CA HIS A 562 6.99 -12.68 8.05
C HIS A 562 5.64 -13.33 8.35
N ALA A 563 5.43 -14.52 7.81
CA ALA A 563 4.16 -15.21 7.95
C ALA A 563 4.33 -16.73 7.91
N VAL A 564 3.32 -17.44 8.39
CA VAL A 564 3.09 -18.84 8.02
C VAL A 564 2.19 -18.84 6.79
N LEU A 565 2.71 -19.31 5.67
CA LEU A 565 1.94 -19.54 4.45
C LEU A 565 1.36 -20.95 4.48
N LEU A 566 0.05 -21.05 4.62
CA LEU A 566 -0.68 -22.31 4.60
C LEU A 566 -1.33 -22.50 3.22
N LEU A 567 -0.91 -23.55 2.52
CA LEU A 567 -1.53 -24.02 1.28
C LEU A 567 -2.34 -25.28 1.60
N ASP A 568 -3.64 -25.11 1.75
CA ASP A 568 -4.53 -26.18 2.19
C ASP A 568 -4.96 -27.06 1.00
N GLU A 569 -4.98 -28.38 1.16
CA GLU A 569 -5.35 -29.38 0.15
C GLU A 569 -4.50 -29.27 -1.15
N ILE A 570 -3.17 -29.29 -0.99
CA ILE A 570 -2.22 -29.06 -2.10
C ILE A 570 -2.36 -30.06 -3.25
N GLU A 571 -2.88 -31.27 -2.99
CA GLU A 571 -3.17 -32.28 -4.01
C GLU A 571 -4.21 -31.86 -5.05
N LYS A 572 -5.03 -30.86 -4.73
CA LYS A 572 -6.05 -30.31 -5.65
C LYS A 572 -5.50 -29.21 -6.55
N ALA A 573 -4.30 -28.71 -6.25
CA ALA A 573 -3.69 -27.61 -6.98
C ALA A 573 -3.38 -27.98 -8.42
N HIS A 574 -3.49 -27.01 -9.34
CA HIS A 574 -3.01 -27.17 -10.70
C HIS A 574 -1.50 -27.47 -10.75
N PRO A 575 -1.00 -28.31 -11.66
CA PRO A 575 0.42 -28.67 -11.76
C PRO A 575 1.39 -27.48 -11.83
N ASP A 576 0.99 -26.36 -12.44
CA ASP A 576 1.82 -25.17 -12.53
C ASP A 576 2.13 -24.55 -11.15
N ILE A 577 1.29 -24.76 -10.14
CA ILE A 577 1.54 -24.30 -8.76
C ILE A 577 2.74 -25.01 -8.15
N PHE A 578 2.92 -26.30 -8.44
CA PHE A 578 4.10 -27.04 -7.98
C PHE A 578 5.40 -26.45 -8.53
N ASN A 579 5.40 -26.01 -9.81
CA ASN A 579 6.57 -25.36 -10.42
C ASN A 579 6.88 -24.02 -9.73
N ILE A 580 5.85 -23.25 -9.36
CA ILE A 580 6.02 -22.01 -8.60
C ILE A 580 6.61 -22.29 -7.22
N LEU A 581 6.07 -23.30 -6.53
CA LEU A 581 6.56 -23.69 -5.21
C LEU A 581 8.00 -24.22 -5.25
N LEU A 582 8.38 -24.95 -6.29
CA LEU A 582 9.77 -25.37 -6.50
C LEU A 582 10.71 -24.18 -6.59
N GLN A 583 10.34 -23.15 -7.35
CA GLN A 583 11.12 -21.91 -7.44
C GLN A 583 11.23 -21.21 -6.07
N VAL A 584 10.14 -21.10 -5.35
CA VAL A 584 10.11 -20.48 -4.01
C VAL A 584 10.99 -21.24 -3.02
N MET A 585 10.88 -22.58 -2.99
CA MET A 585 11.67 -23.44 -2.08
C MET A 585 13.17 -23.45 -2.42
N ASP A 586 13.56 -23.22 -3.68
CA ASP A 586 14.97 -23.20 -4.08
C ASP A 586 15.64 -21.84 -3.90
N HIS A 587 14.92 -20.77 -4.23
CA HIS A 587 15.50 -19.43 -4.31
C HIS A 587 14.91 -18.45 -3.28
N GLY A 588 13.93 -18.85 -2.47
CA GLY A 588 13.28 -17.99 -1.47
C GLY A 588 12.61 -16.74 -2.06
N THR A 589 12.43 -16.67 -3.38
CA THR A 589 11.84 -15.49 -4.05
C THR A 589 10.96 -15.93 -5.22
N LEU A 590 9.91 -15.15 -5.45
CA LEU A 590 9.00 -15.32 -6.57
C LEU A 590 8.81 -13.99 -7.28
N THR A 591 9.00 -13.98 -8.60
CA THR A 591 8.70 -12.79 -9.42
C THR A 591 7.36 -13.03 -10.11
N ASP A 592 6.42 -12.10 -9.92
CA ASP A 592 5.13 -12.17 -10.60
C ASP A 592 5.23 -11.76 -12.08
N ASN A 593 4.14 -11.92 -12.80
CA ASN A 593 4.09 -11.57 -14.23
C ASN A 593 4.23 -10.05 -14.48
N ASN A 594 4.06 -9.22 -13.46
CA ASN A 594 4.26 -7.76 -13.49
C ASN A 594 5.70 -7.37 -13.16
N GLY A 595 6.59 -8.33 -12.92
CA GLY A 595 7.98 -8.09 -12.55
C GLY A 595 8.20 -7.76 -11.06
N ARG A 596 7.16 -7.81 -10.22
CA ARG A 596 7.30 -7.60 -8.77
C ARG A 596 7.90 -8.85 -8.13
N LYS A 597 8.91 -8.64 -7.30
CA LYS A 597 9.61 -9.71 -6.60
C LYS A 597 9.10 -9.80 -5.17
N ALA A 598 8.51 -10.94 -4.80
CA ALA A 598 8.14 -11.26 -3.43
C ALA A 598 9.22 -12.13 -2.78
N ASP A 599 9.53 -11.85 -1.51
CA ASP A 599 10.58 -12.51 -0.72
C ASP A 599 9.95 -13.47 0.30
N PHE A 600 10.28 -14.74 0.18
CA PHE A 600 9.79 -15.82 1.05
C PHE A 600 10.84 -16.29 2.06
N ARG A 601 12.04 -15.69 2.12
CA ARG A 601 13.14 -16.14 3.00
C ARG A 601 12.78 -16.11 4.49
N ASN A 602 11.81 -15.27 4.85
CA ASN A 602 11.31 -15.16 6.22
C ASN A 602 9.92 -15.81 6.41
N VAL A 603 9.47 -16.63 5.46
CA VAL A 603 8.17 -17.31 5.48
C VAL A 603 8.36 -18.77 5.86
N ILE A 604 7.43 -19.31 6.66
CA ILE A 604 7.28 -20.74 6.92
C ILE A 604 6.18 -21.25 6.00
N ILE A 605 6.51 -22.17 5.09
CA ILE A 605 5.55 -22.75 4.16
C ILE A 605 5.02 -24.06 4.74
N VAL A 606 3.72 -24.11 4.93
CA VAL A 606 3.00 -25.32 5.38
C VAL A 606 2.01 -25.70 4.27
N MET A 607 2.13 -26.91 3.80
CA MET A 607 1.21 -27.50 2.82
C MET A 607 0.46 -28.64 3.50
N THR A 608 -0.84 -28.75 3.31
CA THR A 608 -1.62 -29.89 3.83
C THR A 608 -2.06 -30.79 2.71
N THR A 609 -2.11 -32.08 2.97
CA THR A 609 -2.63 -33.09 2.04
C THR A 609 -3.45 -34.15 2.80
N ASN A 610 -4.45 -34.68 2.12
CA ASN A 610 -5.23 -35.82 2.59
C ASN A 610 -4.73 -37.12 1.93
N ALA A 611 -3.60 -37.09 1.20
CA ALA A 611 -2.97 -38.26 0.61
C ALA A 611 -2.66 -39.31 1.70
N GLY A 612 -2.90 -40.59 1.38
CA GLY A 612 -2.75 -41.68 2.31
C GLY A 612 -4.00 -42.04 3.12
N ALA A 613 -4.95 -41.09 3.29
CA ALA A 613 -6.20 -41.38 4.00
C ALA A 613 -7.21 -42.21 3.16
N GLU A 614 -7.23 -42.01 1.84
CA GLU A 614 -8.13 -42.75 0.94
C GLU A 614 -7.72 -44.23 0.77
N SER A 615 -6.45 -44.52 0.82
CA SER A 615 -5.95 -45.89 0.71
C SER A 615 -6.23 -46.71 1.98
N LEU A 616 -6.27 -46.06 3.13
CA LEU A 616 -6.70 -46.71 4.39
C LEU A 616 -8.18 -47.16 4.34
N GLN A 617 -9.01 -46.50 3.53
CA GLN A 617 -10.45 -46.81 3.37
C GLN A 617 -10.71 -47.93 2.37
N LYS A 618 -10.00 -47.96 1.26
CA LYS A 618 -10.23 -48.97 0.18
C LYS A 618 -9.87 -50.40 0.57
N ARG A 619 -9.13 -50.61 1.66
CA ARG A 619 -8.68 -51.94 2.14
C ARG A 619 -9.54 -52.55 3.24
N THR A 620 -10.64 -51.94 3.68
CA THR A 620 -11.55 -52.51 4.69
C THR A 620 -12.44 -53.63 4.12
N ILE A 621 -12.34 -53.96 2.85
CA ILE A 621 -13.07 -55.07 2.19
C ILE A 621 -12.05 -56.18 1.79
N GLY A 622 -11.50 -56.87 2.77
CA GLY A 622 -10.64 -58.05 2.50
C GLY A 622 -9.72 -58.35 3.70
N PHE A 623 -9.98 -59.52 4.28
CA PHE A 623 -9.18 -60.11 5.35
C PHE A 623 -7.68 -60.09 5.08
N THR A 624 -6.89 -59.31 5.79
CA THR A 624 -5.55 -59.66 6.30
C THR A 624 -4.95 -58.54 7.14
N GLU A 625 -4.44 -58.96 8.31
CA GLU A 625 -3.82 -58.15 9.32
C GLU A 625 -2.49 -57.54 8.90
N LYS A 626 -2.21 -56.39 9.40
CA LYS A 626 -1.02 -55.58 9.67
C LYS A 626 -1.00 -54.28 8.89
N LYS A 627 -1.36 -53.19 9.59
CA LYS A 627 -1.04 -51.82 9.22
C LYS A 627 0.47 -51.63 9.33
N GLU A 628 1.15 -51.51 8.18
CA GLU A 628 2.52 -50.99 8.16
C GLU A 628 2.49 -49.49 7.84
N ALA A 629 3.30 -48.73 8.58
CA ALA A 629 3.52 -47.28 8.40
C ALA A 629 4.09 -46.89 7.01
N GLY A 630 4.23 -47.86 6.10
CA GLY A 630 4.75 -47.68 4.75
C GLY A 630 3.75 -47.30 3.67
N ASP A 631 2.44 -47.47 3.89
CA ASP A 631 1.41 -47.25 2.86
C ASP A 631 1.15 -45.75 2.62
N GLU A 632 1.17 -44.92 3.64
CA GLU A 632 0.98 -43.46 3.52
C GLU A 632 2.11 -42.81 2.68
N MET A 633 3.35 -43.24 2.93
CA MET A 633 4.50 -42.75 2.18
C MET A 633 4.49 -43.21 0.71
N ALA A 634 3.85 -44.33 0.39
CA ALA A 634 3.68 -44.80 -0.99
C ALA A 634 2.72 -43.90 -1.78
N ASP A 635 1.64 -43.44 -1.16
CA ASP A 635 0.68 -42.50 -1.81
C ASP A 635 1.28 -41.14 -2.02
N ILE A 636 2.02 -40.61 -1.04
CA ILE A 636 2.79 -39.35 -1.15
C ILE A 636 3.80 -39.46 -2.31
N LYS A 637 4.47 -40.64 -2.48
CA LYS A 637 5.40 -40.89 -3.59
C LYS A 637 4.71 -40.93 -4.95
N ARG A 638 3.45 -41.31 -5.01
CA ARG A 638 2.65 -41.31 -6.26
C ARG A 638 2.16 -39.94 -6.65
N MET A 639 1.72 -39.14 -5.67
CA MET A 639 1.15 -37.82 -5.90
C MET A 639 2.19 -36.74 -6.18
N PHE A 640 3.30 -36.77 -5.46
CA PHE A 640 4.32 -35.73 -5.54
C PHE A 640 5.60 -36.25 -6.19
N THR A 641 6.11 -35.49 -7.16
CA THR A 641 7.36 -35.83 -7.84
C THR A 641 8.54 -35.95 -6.87
N PRO A 642 9.55 -36.76 -7.17
CA PRO A 642 10.76 -36.86 -6.35
C PRO A 642 11.42 -35.49 -6.15
N GLU A 643 11.39 -34.64 -7.19
CA GLU A 643 11.94 -33.30 -7.17
C GLU A 643 11.27 -32.41 -6.12
N PHE A 644 9.94 -32.42 -6.06
CA PHE A 644 9.18 -31.67 -5.06
C PHE A 644 9.46 -32.17 -3.64
N ARG A 645 9.43 -33.48 -3.43
CA ARG A 645 9.67 -34.10 -2.12
C ARG A 645 11.05 -33.80 -1.54
N ASN A 646 12.08 -33.78 -2.39
CA ASN A 646 13.46 -33.50 -1.97
C ASN A 646 13.70 -32.04 -1.57
N ARG A 647 12.76 -31.15 -1.83
CA ARG A 647 12.84 -29.73 -1.42
C ARG A 647 12.10 -29.43 -0.14
N LEU A 648 11.30 -30.41 0.35
CA LEU A 648 10.65 -30.30 1.65
C LEU A 648 11.67 -30.52 2.77
N ASP A 649 11.62 -29.71 3.81
CA ASP A 649 12.44 -29.86 5.00
C ASP A 649 11.94 -31.04 5.84
N ALA A 650 10.61 -31.24 5.93
CA ALA A 650 10.02 -32.40 6.56
C ALA A 650 8.62 -32.75 6.01
N ILE A 651 8.30 -34.03 6.00
CA ILE A 651 6.95 -34.55 5.81
C ILE A 651 6.47 -34.99 7.20
N ILE A 652 5.38 -34.41 7.67
CA ILE A 652 4.87 -34.57 9.03
C ILE A 652 3.52 -35.27 8.95
N SER A 653 3.48 -36.50 9.43
CA SER A 653 2.30 -37.36 9.39
C SER A 653 1.42 -37.15 10.63
N PHE A 654 0.17 -36.79 10.42
CA PHE A 654 -0.88 -36.66 11.44
C PHE A 654 -1.69 -37.97 11.49
N ARG A 655 -1.85 -38.51 12.67
CA ARG A 655 -2.58 -39.76 12.89
C ARG A 655 -4.08 -39.52 13.07
N ALA A 656 -4.88 -40.57 12.86
CA ALA A 656 -6.28 -40.54 13.22
C ALA A 656 -6.44 -40.33 14.74
N LEU A 657 -7.51 -39.66 15.14
CA LEU A 657 -7.79 -39.34 16.54
C LEU A 657 -8.42 -40.55 17.22
N ASP A 658 -7.92 -40.89 18.43
CA ASP A 658 -8.49 -41.89 19.29
C ASP A 658 -9.66 -41.31 20.12
N GLU A 659 -10.55 -42.17 20.68
CA GLU A 659 -11.76 -41.73 21.40
C GLU A 659 -11.44 -40.77 22.56
N GLU A 660 -10.37 -41.04 23.34
CA GLU A 660 -9.93 -40.17 24.45
C GLU A 660 -9.51 -38.78 23.96
N ILE A 661 -8.87 -38.71 22.77
CA ILE A 661 -8.45 -37.45 22.19
C ILE A 661 -9.65 -36.68 21.66
N ILE A 662 -10.65 -37.40 21.09
CA ILE A 662 -11.90 -36.77 20.61
C ILE A 662 -12.62 -36.09 21.77
N LEU A 663 -12.69 -36.69 22.94
CA LEU A 663 -13.25 -36.07 24.15
C LEU A 663 -12.52 -34.77 24.52
N ARG A 664 -11.18 -34.74 24.46
CA ARG A 664 -10.39 -33.52 24.71
C ARG A 664 -10.65 -32.43 23.65
N VAL A 665 -10.88 -32.84 22.41
CA VAL A 665 -11.26 -31.89 21.34
C VAL A 665 -12.65 -31.30 21.59
N VAL A 666 -13.61 -32.11 22.06
CA VAL A 666 -14.93 -31.62 22.51
C VAL A 666 -14.76 -30.62 23.65
N ASP A 667 -13.98 -30.95 24.66
CA ASP A 667 -13.72 -30.05 25.79
C ASP A 667 -13.13 -28.72 25.34
N LYS A 668 -12.20 -28.73 24.39
CA LYS A 668 -11.66 -27.48 23.80
C LYS A 668 -12.75 -26.62 23.16
N PHE A 669 -13.62 -27.20 22.32
CA PHE A 669 -14.71 -26.43 21.68
C PHE A 669 -15.73 -25.92 22.70
N LEU A 670 -15.98 -26.67 23.75
CA LEU A 670 -16.88 -26.25 24.83
C LEU A 670 -16.25 -25.14 25.67
N MET A 671 -14.94 -25.20 25.97
CA MET A 671 -14.21 -24.12 26.65
C MET A 671 -14.20 -22.83 25.82
N GLU A 672 -13.98 -22.92 24.49
CA GLU A 672 -14.08 -21.75 23.61
C GLU A 672 -15.49 -21.14 23.62
N LEU A 673 -16.53 -21.96 23.76
CA LEU A 673 -17.91 -21.48 23.89
C LEU A 673 -18.15 -20.85 25.27
N GLU A 674 -17.63 -21.47 26.34
CA GLU A 674 -17.70 -20.98 27.72
C GLU A 674 -17.04 -19.60 27.83
N GLU A 675 -15.85 -19.37 27.22
CA GLU A 675 -15.17 -18.10 27.19
C GLU A 675 -16.03 -17.02 26.49
N GLN A 676 -16.66 -17.36 25.34
CA GLN A 676 -17.57 -16.44 24.64
C GLN A 676 -18.82 -16.09 25.44
N LEU A 677 -19.34 -17.05 26.24
CA LEU A 677 -20.49 -16.82 27.11
C LEU A 677 -20.08 -15.99 28.35
N HIS A 678 -18.88 -16.21 28.86
CA HIS A 678 -18.35 -15.45 29.99
C HIS A 678 -18.17 -13.96 29.66
N GLU A 679 -17.76 -13.62 28.42
CA GLU A 679 -17.75 -12.23 27.94
C GLU A 679 -19.14 -11.56 28.01
N LYS A 680 -20.23 -12.38 27.92
CA LYS A 680 -21.62 -11.93 28.05
C LYS A 680 -22.17 -12.09 29.48
N LYS A 681 -21.29 -12.34 30.45
CA LYS A 681 -21.65 -12.58 31.88
C LYS A 681 -22.52 -13.82 32.10
N VAL A 682 -22.36 -14.84 31.27
CA VAL A 682 -23.05 -16.12 31.41
C VAL A 682 -22.04 -17.21 31.74
N ASP A 683 -22.23 -17.87 32.86
CA ASP A 683 -21.47 -19.05 33.27
C ASP A 683 -22.20 -20.31 32.78
N ALA A 684 -21.57 -21.04 31.85
CA ALA A 684 -22.14 -22.25 31.28
C ALA A 684 -21.43 -23.48 31.87
N ILE A 685 -22.22 -24.51 32.24
CA ILE A 685 -21.72 -25.81 32.69
C ILE A 685 -22.23 -26.86 31.72
N PHE A 686 -21.32 -27.67 31.16
CA PHE A 686 -21.66 -28.77 30.25
C PHE A 686 -21.57 -30.11 30.93
N THR A 687 -22.64 -30.93 30.86
CA THR A 687 -22.69 -32.24 31.52
C THR A 687 -21.82 -33.29 30.81
N GLU A 688 -21.38 -34.32 31.55
CA GLU A 688 -20.57 -35.40 31.00
C GLU A 688 -21.35 -36.25 29.96
N LYS A 689 -22.67 -36.38 30.13
CA LYS A 689 -23.54 -37.00 29.14
C LYS A 689 -23.50 -36.28 27.78
N LEU A 690 -23.59 -34.93 27.81
CA LEU A 690 -23.52 -34.11 26.63
C LEU A 690 -22.15 -34.24 25.95
N ARG A 691 -21.04 -34.20 26.71
CA ARG A 691 -19.68 -34.37 26.18
C ARG A 691 -19.51 -35.69 25.46
N THR A 692 -19.95 -36.80 26.08
CA THR A 692 -19.87 -38.13 25.47
C THR A 692 -20.74 -38.26 24.22
N PHE A 693 -21.92 -37.66 24.23
CA PHE A 693 -22.78 -37.60 23.06
C PHE A 693 -22.18 -36.82 21.89
N LEU A 694 -21.63 -35.63 22.17
CA LEU A 694 -20.95 -34.84 21.18
C LEU A 694 -19.75 -35.57 20.61
N ALA A 695 -18.96 -36.25 21.42
CA ALA A 695 -17.83 -37.07 20.97
C ALA A 695 -18.26 -38.18 19.99
N LYS A 696 -19.35 -38.88 20.30
CA LYS A 696 -19.87 -39.97 19.44
C LYS A 696 -20.50 -39.45 18.14
N LYS A 697 -21.32 -38.40 18.22
CA LYS A 697 -22.11 -37.88 17.07
C LYS A 697 -21.33 -36.87 16.23
N GLY A 698 -20.41 -36.14 16.84
CA GLY A 698 -19.62 -35.10 16.17
C GLY A 698 -18.31 -35.59 15.54
N PHE A 699 -17.96 -36.85 15.70
CA PHE A 699 -16.81 -37.49 15.06
C PHE A 699 -17.26 -38.39 13.92
N ASP A 700 -16.69 -38.20 12.74
CA ASP A 700 -16.84 -39.03 11.58
C ASP A 700 -15.48 -39.59 11.18
N PRO A 701 -15.31 -40.93 11.02
CA PRO A 701 -14.04 -41.53 10.60
C PRO A 701 -13.45 -40.95 9.31
N LEU A 702 -14.29 -40.38 8.43
CA LEU A 702 -13.93 -39.78 7.14
C LEU A 702 -13.60 -38.28 7.25
N MET A 703 -14.36 -37.56 8.07
CA MET A 703 -14.28 -36.11 8.22
C MET A 703 -13.56 -35.66 9.50
N GLY A 704 -13.19 -36.63 10.37
CA GLY A 704 -12.55 -36.35 11.66
C GLY A 704 -13.45 -35.51 12.58
N ALA A 705 -12.87 -34.53 13.26
CA ALA A 705 -13.59 -33.62 14.15
C ALA A 705 -14.28 -32.43 13.42
N ARG A 706 -14.25 -32.35 12.10
CA ARG A 706 -14.91 -31.25 11.32
C ARG A 706 -16.42 -31.10 11.59
N PRO A 707 -17.21 -32.19 11.70
CA PRO A 707 -18.64 -32.09 12.01
C PRO A 707 -18.93 -31.56 13.41
N MET A 708 -17.98 -31.67 14.36
CA MET A 708 -18.13 -31.26 15.74
C MET A 708 -18.53 -29.81 15.91
N SER A 709 -17.80 -28.90 15.26
CA SER A 709 -18.08 -27.46 15.34
C SER A 709 -19.50 -27.14 14.83
N ARG A 710 -19.94 -27.80 13.74
CA ARG A 710 -21.29 -27.64 13.18
C ARG A 710 -22.34 -28.21 14.13
N LEU A 711 -22.09 -29.37 14.73
CA LEU A 711 -23.00 -29.98 15.69
C LEU A 711 -23.19 -29.10 16.93
N ILE A 712 -22.12 -28.55 17.49
CA ILE A 712 -22.17 -27.59 18.61
C ILE A 712 -22.94 -26.32 18.19
N GLN A 713 -22.72 -25.83 16.99
CA GLN A 713 -23.44 -24.67 16.48
C GLN A 713 -24.95 -24.94 16.36
N ASP A 714 -25.33 -26.06 15.78
CA ASP A 714 -26.74 -26.38 15.48
C ASP A 714 -27.51 -26.76 16.74
N MET A 715 -26.89 -27.46 17.69
CA MET A 715 -27.55 -27.93 18.90
C MET A 715 -27.43 -26.94 20.07
N ILE A 716 -26.24 -26.44 20.35
CA ILE A 716 -25.99 -25.68 21.61
C ILE A 716 -26.09 -24.18 21.33
N ARG A 717 -25.37 -23.67 20.31
CA ARG A 717 -25.32 -22.23 20.07
C ARG A 717 -26.66 -21.64 19.67
N LYS A 718 -27.46 -22.36 18.87
CA LYS A 718 -28.83 -21.93 18.51
C LYS A 718 -29.74 -21.87 19.72
N ALA A 719 -29.74 -22.90 20.59
CA ALA A 719 -30.56 -22.92 21.79
C ALA A 719 -30.17 -21.80 22.78
N LEU A 720 -28.88 -21.55 22.95
CA LEU A 720 -28.38 -20.46 23.80
C LEU A 720 -28.62 -19.07 23.21
N ALA A 721 -28.61 -18.92 21.86
CA ALA A 721 -28.80 -17.62 21.22
C ALA A 721 -30.18 -17.01 21.51
N ASP A 722 -31.23 -17.81 21.47
CA ASP A 722 -32.59 -17.35 21.78
C ASP A 722 -32.69 -16.90 23.25
N GLU A 723 -32.07 -17.65 24.17
CA GLU A 723 -32.06 -17.30 25.62
C GLU A 723 -31.18 -16.05 25.91
N LEU A 724 -30.09 -15.86 25.17
CA LEU A 724 -29.22 -14.68 25.30
C LEU A 724 -29.84 -13.40 24.74
N LEU A 725 -30.66 -13.52 23.68
CA LEU A 725 -31.25 -12.37 23.01
C LEU A 725 -32.62 -11.98 23.58
N PHE A 726 -33.45 -12.96 23.93
CA PHE A 726 -34.85 -12.75 24.25
C PHE A 726 -35.31 -13.47 25.55
N GLY A 727 -34.46 -14.35 26.10
CA GLY A 727 -34.81 -15.20 27.21
C GLY A 727 -34.17 -14.80 28.57
N ARG A 728 -33.88 -15.79 29.40
CA ARG A 728 -33.45 -15.64 30.78
C ARG A 728 -32.00 -15.17 30.92
N LEU A 729 -31.18 -15.25 29.87
CA LEU A 729 -29.75 -14.92 29.88
C LEU A 729 -29.44 -13.51 29.38
N VAL A 730 -30.43 -12.69 29.10
CA VAL A 730 -30.27 -11.29 28.62
C VAL A 730 -29.43 -10.43 29.58
N SER A 731 -29.59 -10.66 30.88
CA SER A 731 -28.86 -9.94 31.96
C SER A 731 -27.63 -10.70 32.50
N GLY A 732 -27.29 -11.80 31.85
CA GLY A 732 -26.30 -12.76 32.38
C GLY A 732 -26.96 -13.83 33.27
N GLY A 733 -26.17 -14.75 33.81
CA GLY A 733 -26.67 -15.82 34.71
C GLY A 733 -25.89 -17.11 34.58
N LYS A 734 -26.39 -18.18 35.18
CA LYS A 734 -25.80 -19.52 35.11
C LYS A 734 -26.72 -20.47 34.36
N VAL A 735 -26.17 -21.21 33.42
CA VAL A 735 -26.88 -22.22 32.64
C VAL A 735 -26.15 -23.53 32.64
N THR A 736 -26.86 -24.62 32.95
CA THR A 736 -26.34 -25.98 32.79
C THR A 736 -26.95 -26.57 31.52
N VAL A 737 -26.06 -26.97 30.59
CA VAL A 737 -26.45 -27.58 29.33
C VAL A 737 -26.36 -29.09 29.44
N ASP A 738 -27.50 -29.76 29.39
CA ASP A 738 -27.63 -31.23 29.52
C ASP A 738 -28.31 -31.84 28.29
N LEU A 739 -28.34 -33.15 28.20
CA LEU A 739 -28.96 -33.92 27.13
C LEU A 739 -30.18 -34.67 27.66
N GLU A 740 -31.35 -34.49 27.00
CA GLU A 740 -32.57 -35.31 27.26
C GLU A 740 -32.50 -36.67 26.56
N GLU A 741 -33.35 -37.61 26.99
CA GLU A 741 -33.43 -38.97 26.44
C GLU A 741 -33.73 -39.04 24.94
N ASN A 742 -34.22 -37.93 24.32
CA ASN A 742 -34.54 -37.79 22.91
C ASN A 742 -33.43 -37.08 22.06
N ASP A 743 -32.20 -37.03 22.53
CA ASP A 743 -31.08 -36.30 21.88
C ASP A 743 -31.31 -34.77 21.76
N LEU A 744 -32.25 -34.19 22.51
CA LEU A 744 -32.50 -32.76 22.58
C LEU A 744 -31.68 -32.09 23.68
N ILE A 745 -31.26 -30.85 23.46
CA ILE A 745 -30.56 -30.05 24.47
C ILE A 745 -31.56 -29.54 25.49
N LYS A 746 -31.27 -29.76 26.76
CA LYS A 746 -31.95 -29.20 27.91
C LYS A 746 -31.11 -28.08 28.51
N LEU A 747 -31.70 -26.91 28.68
CA LEU A 747 -31.10 -25.77 29.36
C LEU A 747 -31.70 -25.63 30.75
N ASP A 748 -30.93 -25.93 31.79
CA ASP A 748 -31.33 -25.74 33.18
C ASP A 748 -30.70 -24.45 33.72
N PHE A 749 -31.52 -23.48 34.09
CA PHE A 749 -31.08 -22.18 34.57
C PHE A 749 -31.08 -22.21 36.10
N SER A 750 -29.93 -21.94 36.72
CA SER A 750 -29.84 -21.74 38.16
C SER A 750 -30.02 -20.24 38.47
N GLU A 751 -30.93 -19.93 39.40
CA GLU A 751 -31.22 -18.56 39.85
C GLU A 751 -29.96 -17.96 40.50
N GLY A 752 -29.27 -17.09 39.71
CA GLY A 752 -28.38 -16.07 40.29
C GLY A 752 -29.21 -14.83 40.53
N ASP A 753 -29.10 -14.20 41.68
CA ASP A 753 -29.83 -13.00 42.12
C ASP A 753 -29.98 -11.92 41.06
N THR A 754 -31.02 -11.96 40.27
CA THR A 754 -31.52 -10.81 39.49
C THR A 754 -33.02 -10.95 39.30
N ALA A 755 -33.76 -10.01 39.91
CA ALA A 755 -35.21 -9.91 39.78
C ALA A 755 -35.66 -9.78 38.32
N PRO A 756 -36.79 -10.40 37.92
CA PRO A 756 -37.31 -10.27 36.57
C PRO A 756 -37.75 -8.83 36.30
N PRO A 757 -37.57 -8.31 35.08
CA PRO A 757 -38.15 -7.03 34.72
C PRO A 757 -39.67 -7.12 34.80
N ALA A 758 -40.27 -6.22 35.57
CA ALA A 758 -41.73 -6.10 35.75
C ALA A 758 -42.40 -5.95 34.40
N ALA A 759 -43.35 -6.87 34.12
CA ALA A 759 -44.25 -6.74 32.99
C ALA A 759 -45.01 -5.42 33.07
N ALA A 760 -44.84 -4.57 32.06
CA ALA A 760 -45.63 -3.37 31.90
C ALA A 760 -47.10 -3.79 31.68
N GLN A 761 -47.93 -3.64 32.73
CA GLN A 761 -49.38 -3.65 32.60
C GLN A 761 -49.80 -2.38 31.86
N GLU A 762 -50.20 -2.50 30.62
CA GLU A 762 -51.02 -1.51 29.94
C GLU A 762 -52.35 -1.42 30.65
N THR A 763 -52.56 -0.40 31.45
CA THR A 763 -53.90 0.07 31.83
C THR A 763 -54.45 0.89 30.70
N VAL A 764 -55.37 0.32 29.96
CA VAL A 764 -56.30 1.04 29.09
C VAL A 764 -57.33 1.64 30.02
N GLU A 765 -57.30 2.97 30.27
CA GLU A 765 -58.44 3.71 30.71
C GLU A 765 -59.19 4.27 29.48
N VAL A 766 -60.46 3.82 29.41
CA VAL A 766 -61.49 4.37 28.55
C VAL A 766 -62.06 5.62 29.24
N GLU A 767 -61.96 6.81 28.64
CA GLU A 767 -63.00 7.82 28.47
C GLU A 767 -62.66 8.79 27.33
#